data_7bbdf88be2a1aca952078e0150e2c5d1
#
_entry.id   7bbdf88be2a1aca952078e0150e2c5d1
#
_cell.length_a   1.000
_cell.length_b   1.000
_cell.length_c   1.000
_cell.angle_alpha   90.00
_cell.angle_beta   90.00
_cell.angle_gamma   90.00
#
_symmetry.space_group_name_H-M   'P 1'
#
loop_
_entity.id
_entity.type
_entity.pdbx_description
1 polymer ?
#
loop_
_entity_poly.entity_id
_entity_poly.type
_entity_poly.pdbx_seq_one_letter_code
_entity_poly.pdbx_strand_id
1 'polypeptide(L)'
;MEIFENFIIGPMTPWGPFVVGLVGLVCAFVLYGLIMKYPEGNAKVAKIGDQIHLGARVFMITEYKILLPVLVVLVLACGFSPLGWNTALAIAVGALSSAIAGFIGMYSATKANVRTATAAEESGQERALSISFFGGSIMGLCVASMGLIGLGGLYVYFVSTLNDDFKTIASALEGFGVGASAVALFSRVGGGIYTKSADVGADLVGKVEAGIPEDDPRNPGVIADNVGDNVGDIAGMGSDIFESYCGAMIASIAIAATLSNPDLMFLPLWLSASGLFCSLIGIGIVRSQVSRSPAVALRYGTFFSPIIFLIFAGLSVYYSPNIEMNYFYSILTGAVGGILIGLITEYYTGGTTNDSPVGKIAKSGETGPATVIISGLSVGMVSVVMPILVIAGIIGVSTYFSGLYGVGIAAVGMLSTVGITMAIDAYGPVADNAGGIAEMSGMKSEVREITDSLDELGNTTAAIGKGFAIGAAALAALAIIAAFTQVTKVELLLSDPRVLVGMFIGGTIPFLVSSITMTAVGDAAFEMIEEIRRQFREIPGLLEGKADPDTAKCVDIATNAALKKMLLPGAIAILSPIVIGFGLGAIELGGMLAGALLGCVLLALMMANAGGAWDNAKKFVEKGNFGGKGTETHSAAVVGDTVGDPFKDTSGPAMNILINVMAIVSLVIAPLL
;
A
#
# COMPACT_ATOMS: atom_id res chain seq x y z
N MET A 1 19.12 9.20 -35.47
CA MET A 1 19.71 9.60 -34.19
C MET A 1 18.98 10.81 -33.61
N GLU A 2 18.88 11.94 -34.30
CA GLU A 2 18.15 13.15 -33.87
C GLU A 2 16.66 12.92 -33.46
N ILE A 3 15.94 12.04 -34.17
CA ILE A 3 14.53 11.72 -33.82
C ILE A 3 14.48 10.92 -32.51
N PHE A 4 15.48 10.06 -32.26
CA PHE A 4 15.58 9.25 -31.04
C PHE A 4 16.06 10.10 -29.86
N GLU A 5 17.02 11.00 -30.08
CA GLU A 5 17.47 12.00 -29.11
C GLU A 5 16.32 12.95 -28.71
N ASN A 6 15.57 13.46 -29.67
CA ASN A 6 14.41 14.30 -29.42
C ASN A 6 13.24 13.56 -28.75
N PHE A 7 13.13 12.24 -28.90
CA PHE A 7 12.11 11.44 -28.24
C PHE A 7 12.49 11.03 -26.81
N ILE A 8 13.78 10.81 -26.53
CA ILE A 8 14.28 10.40 -25.20
C ILE A 8 14.72 11.60 -24.36
N ILE A 9 15.38 12.61 -24.97
CA ILE A 9 15.92 13.79 -24.28
C ILE A 9 14.98 15.00 -24.38
N GLY A 10 14.19 15.10 -25.45
CA GLY A 10 13.22 16.20 -25.62
C GLY A 10 12.18 16.34 -24.50
N PRO A 11 11.68 15.24 -23.91
CA PRO A 11 10.82 15.30 -22.74
C PRO A 11 11.53 15.56 -21.40
N MET A 12 12.87 15.53 -21.34
CA MET A 12 13.66 15.93 -20.16
C MET A 12 13.58 17.45 -19.89
N THR A 13 12.53 18.09 -20.35
CA THR A 13 12.19 19.43 -19.87
C THR A 13 11.67 19.33 -18.44
N PRO A 14 11.91 20.32 -17.57
CA PRO A 14 11.38 20.33 -16.21
C PRO A 14 9.87 20.04 -16.10
N TRP A 15 9.10 20.39 -17.16
CA TRP A 15 7.66 20.12 -17.28
C TRP A 15 7.31 18.67 -17.66
N GLY A 16 8.28 17.89 -18.14
CA GLY A 16 8.04 16.52 -18.63
C GLY A 16 7.30 15.62 -17.63
N PRO A 17 7.76 15.46 -16.37
CA PRO A 17 7.09 14.65 -15.36
C PRO A 17 5.65 15.10 -15.09
N PHE A 18 5.42 16.40 -15.00
CA PHE A 18 4.08 16.98 -14.80
C PHE A 18 3.13 16.63 -15.95
N VAL A 19 3.58 16.79 -17.19
CA VAL A 19 2.79 16.46 -18.40
C VAL A 19 2.49 14.97 -18.49
N VAL A 20 3.47 14.11 -18.21
CA VAL A 20 3.27 12.65 -18.19
C VAL A 20 2.28 12.26 -17.10
N GLY A 21 2.33 12.89 -15.92
CA GLY A 21 1.32 12.73 -14.87
C GLY A 21 -0.10 13.08 -15.36
N LEU A 22 -0.27 14.21 -16.08
CA LEU A 22 -1.57 14.57 -16.67
C LEU A 22 -2.06 13.51 -17.68
N VAL A 23 -1.16 12.99 -18.52
CA VAL A 23 -1.51 11.91 -19.46
C VAL A 23 -1.99 10.68 -18.72
N GLY A 24 -1.32 10.29 -17.62
CA GLY A 24 -1.74 9.17 -16.79
C GLY A 24 -3.15 9.35 -16.19
N LEU A 25 -3.48 10.57 -15.69
CA LEU A 25 -4.84 10.87 -15.21
C LEU A 25 -5.88 10.80 -16.34
N VAL A 26 -5.56 11.29 -17.53
CA VAL A 26 -6.46 11.18 -18.70
C VAL A 26 -6.70 9.70 -19.03
N CYS A 27 -5.66 8.85 -18.99
CA CYS A 27 -5.81 7.41 -19.19
C CYS A 27 -6.69 6.78 -18.09
N ALA A 28 -6.50 7.16 -16.83
CA ALA A 28 -7.36 6.69 -15.73
C ALA A 28 -8.83 7.07 -15.96
N PHE A 29 -9.09 8.29 -16.38
CA PHE A 29 -10.44 8.75 -16.72
C PHE A 29 -11.05 7.98 -17.91
N VAL A 30 -10.25 7.67 -18.93
CA VAL A 30 -10.68 6.83 -20.05
C VAL A 30 -11.04 5.43 -19.57
N LEU A 31 -10.22 4.81 -18.71
CA LEU A 31 -10.52 3.49 -18.13
C LEU A 31 -11.81 3.52 -17.31
N TYR A 32 -12.01 4.56 -16.50
CA TYR A 32 -13.26 4.77 -15.78
C TYR A 32 -14.47 4.82 -16.72
N GLY A 33 -14.36 5.59 -17.81
CA GLY A 33 -15.39 5.65 -18.84
C GLY A 33 -15.66 4.29 -19.53
N LEU A 34 -14.64 3.43 -19.64
CA LEU A 34 -14.80 2.06 -20.15
C LEU A 34 -15.55 1.18 -19.14
N ILE A 35 -15.21 1.24 -17.86
CA ILE A 35 -15.92 0.50 -16.79
C ILE A 35 -17.40 0.90 -16.77
N MET A 36 -17.71 2.19 -16.84
CA MET A 36 -19.08 2.69 -16.76
C MET A 36 -19.97 2.30 -17.95
N LYS A 37 -19.40 1.79 -19.03
CA LYS A 37 -20.19 1.20 -20.17
C LYS A 37 -20.77 -0.16 -19.85
N TYR A 38 -20.27 -0.86 -18.84
CA TYR A 38 -20.81 -2.16 -18.43
C TYR A 38 -22.00 -1.98 -17.49
N PRO A 39 -23.01 -2.88 -17.60
CA PRO A 39 -24.20 -2.81 -16.76
C PRO A 39 -23.86 -3.09 -15.29
N GLU A 40 -24.64 -2.51 -14.39
CA GLU A 40 -24.56 -2.79 -12.95
C GLU A 40 -25.27 -4.10 -12.55
N GLY A 41 -25.98 -4.74 -13.50
CA GLY A 41 -26.76 -5.93 -13.26
C GLY A 41 -28.22 -5.62 -12.88
N ASN A 42 -28.85 -6.57 -12.18
CA ASN A 42 -30.23 -6.42 -11.75
C ASN A 42 -30.37 -5.44 -10.57
N ALA A 43 -31.62 -5.08 -10.22
CA ALA A 43 -31.91 -4.10 -9.16
C ALA A 43 -31.35 -4.49 -7.77
N LYS A 44 -31.25 -5.79 -7.46
CA LYS A 44 -30.68 -6.28 -6.20
C LYS A 44 -29.19 -6.06 -6.16
N VAL A 45 -28.47 -6.40 -7.22
CA VAL A 45 -27.03 -6.18 -7.39
C VAL A 45 -26.70 -4.70 -7.29
N ALA A 46 -27.43 -3.85 -8.03
CA ALA A 46 -27.25 -2.41 -8.01
C ALA A 46 -27.46 -1.83 -6.58
N LYS A 47 -28.50 -2.28 -5.85
CA LYS A 47 -28.77 -1.85 -4.48
C LYS A 47 -27.61 -2.17 -3.53
N ILE A 48 -27.06 -3.39 -3.60
CA ILE A 48 -25.92 -3.82 -2.79
C ILE A 48 -24.69 -2.94 -3.12
N GLY A 49 -24.39 -2.76 -4.39
CA GLY A 49 -23.29 -1.91 -4.83
C GLY A 49 -23.42 -0.46 -4.40
N ASP A 50 -24.63 0.10 -4.39
CA ASP A 50 -24.89 1.46 -3.91
C ASP A 50 -24.70 1.56 -2.39
N GLN A 51 -25.05 0.53 -1.60
CA GLN A 51 -24.79 0.49 -0.15
C GLN A 51 -23.29 0.49 0.15
N ILE A 52 -22.51 -0.38 -0.54
CA ILE A 52 -21.05 -0.42 -0.42
C ILE A 52 -20.43 0.93 -0.82
N HIS A 53 -20.84 1.47 -1.96
CA HIS A 53 -20.35 2.78 -2.44
C HIS A 53 -20.65 3.91 -1.46
N LEU A 54 -21.86 3.94 -0.90
CA LEU A 54 -22.26 4.95 0.08
C LEU A 54 -21.42 4.83 1.36
N GLY A 55 -21.26 3.61 1.90
CA GLY A 55 -20.45 3.34 3.09
C GLY A 55 -19.00 3.80 2.92
N ALA A 56 -18.35 3.41 1.83
CA ALA A 56 -16.99 3.81 1.52
C ALA A 56 -16.83 5.34 1.39
N ARG A 57 -17.77 6.01 0.74
CA ARG A 57 -17.76 7.48 0.65
C ARG A 57 -17.94 8.16 2.01
N VAL A 58 -18.84 7.67 2.85
CA VAL A 58 -19.08 8.22 4.18
C VAL A 58 -17.83 8.09 5.04
N PHE A 59 -17.18 6.93 5.01
CA PHE A 59 -15.91 6.70 5.72
C PHE A 59 -14.84 7.71 5.27
N MET A 60 -14.53 7.78 3.98
CA MET A 60 -13.47 8.65 3.44
C MET A 60 -13.73 10.12 3.74
N ILE A 61 -14.98 10.60 3.58
CA ILE A 61 -15.32 11.99 3.88
C ILE A 61 -15.17 12.28 5.37
N THR A 62 -15.52 11.34 6.23
CA THR A 62 -15.43 11.52 7.70
C THR A 62 -13.97 11.48 8.13
N GLU A 63 -13.16 10.59 7.57
CA GLU A 63 -11.71 10.54 7.77
C GLU A 63 -11.05 11.88 7.40
N TYR A 64 -11.35 12.41 6.21
CA TYR A 64 -10.79 13.68 5.77
C TYR A 64 -11.23 14.88 6.61
N LYS A 65 -12.44 14.87 7.18
CA LYS A 65 -12.88 15.89 8.14
C LYS A 65 -12.09 15.86 9.44
N ILE A 66 -11.66 14.68 9.89
CA ILE A 66 -10.82 14.52 11.09
C ILE A 66 -9.37 14.89 10.79
N LEU A 67 -8.89 14.53 9.61
CA LEU A 67 -7.51 14.81 9.19
C LEU A 67 -7.28 16.29 8.87
N LEU A 68 -8.26 16.98 8.32
CA LEU A 68 -8.14 18.38 7.91
C LEU A 68 -7.63 19.32 9.01
N PRO A 69 -8.14 19.31 10.27
CA PRO A 69 -7.58 20.11 11.35
C PRO A 69 -6.11 19.81 11.63
N VAL A 70 -5.71 18.54 11.58
CA VAL A 70 -4.31 18.13 11.79
C VAL A 70 -3.41 18.71 10.70
N LEU A 71 -3.83 18.60 9.45
CA LEU A 71 -3.11 19.17 8.32
C LEU A 71 -3.02 20.70 8.39
N VAL A 72 -4.11 21.38 8.76
CA VAL A 72 -4.10 22.84 8.95
C VAL A 72 -3.09 23.25 10.03
N VAL A 73 -3.05 22.53 11.16
CA VAL A 73 -2.07 22.79 12.22
C VAL A 73 -0.64 22.58 11.71
N LEU A 74 -0.37 21.49 10.98
CA LEU A 74 0.95 21.22 10.41
C LEU A 74 1.38 22.31 9.40
N VAL A 75 0.49 22.71 8.49
CA VAL A 75 0.74 23.76 7.50
C VAL A 75 1.04 25.11 8.18
N LEU A 76 0.24 25.49 9.18
CA LEU A 76 0.42 26.75 9.90
C LEU A 76 1.69 26.72 10.76
N ALA A 77 1.93 25.61 11.48
CA ALA A 77 3.14 25.45 12.29
C ALA A 77 4.40 25.56 11.42
N CYS A 78 4.40 24.92 10.25
CA CYS A 78 5.51 25.01 9.31
C CYS A 78 5.64 26.42 8.72
N GLY A 79 4.55 27.04 8.26
CA GLY A 79 4.56 28.37 7.64
C GLY A 79 5.04 29.48 8.56
N PHE A 80 4.74 29.40 9.86
CA PHE A 80 5.22 30.36 10.88
C PHE A 80 6.55 30.01 11.49
N SER A 81 7.11 28.81 11.20
CA SER A 81 8.45 28.41 11.60
C SER A 81 9.52 28.95 10.63
N PRO A 82 10.82 28.83 10.95
CA PRO A 82 11.91 29.14 10.02
C PRO A 82 11.88 28.32 8.70
N LEU A 83 11.11 27.23 8.62
CA LEU A 83 10.94 26.41 7.39
C LEU A 83 10.19 27.16 6.29
N GLY A 84 9.28 28.06 6.66
CA GLY A 84 8.64 29.02 5.77
C GLY A 84 7.46 28.47 4.95
N TRP A 85 6.84 29.39 4.22
CA TRP A 85 5.60 29.14 3.50
C TRP A 85 5.74 28.23 2.25
N ASN A 86 6.95 28.12 1.68
CA ASN A 86 7.21 27.22 0.55
C ASN A 86 7.07 25.75 0.98
N THR A 87 7.65 25.39 2.12
CA THR A 87 7.51 24.05 2.72
C THR A 87 6.06 23.79 3.17
N ALA A 88 5.40 24.82 3.76
CA ALA A 88 3.98 24.75 4.12
C ALA A 88 3.06 24.50 2.90
N LEU A 89 3.32 25.16 1.76
CA LEU A 89 2.63 24.91 0.50
C LEU A 89 2.84 23.48 0.03
N ALA A 90 4.07 22.98 0.12
CA ALA A 90 4.38 21.61 -0.29
C ALA A 90 3.66 20.58 0.58
N ILE A 91 3.54 20.80 1.91
CA ILE A 91 2.73 19.96 2.82
C ILE A 91 1.28 19.91 2.33
N ALA A 92 0.68 21.06 2.03
CA ALA A 92 -0.71 21.14 1.58
C ALA A 92 -0.92 20.41 0.24
N VAL A 93 -0.01 20.58 -0.72
CA VAL A 93 -0.09 19.92 -2.04
C VAL A 93 0.14 18.41 -1.89
N GLY A 94 1.08 17.96 -1.06
CA GLY A 94 1.33 16.55 -0.81
C GLY A 94 0.13 15.83 -0.19
N ALA A 95 -0.47 16.45 0.84
CA ALA A 95 -1.68 15.93 1.48
C ALA A 95 -2.87 15.86 0.50
N LEU A 96 -3.08 16.92 -0.28
CA LEU A 96 -4.16 16.96 -1.27
C LEU A 96 -3.96 15.91 -2.37
N SER A 97 -2.74 15.73 -2.85
CA SER A 97 -2.42 14.74 -3.89
C SER A 97 -2.68 13.31 -3.41
N SER A 98 -2.24 12.97 -2.19
CA SER A 98 -2.49 11.66 -1.59
C SER A 98 -3.99 11.40 -1.37
N ALA A 99 -4.71 12.38 -0.79
CA ALA A 99 -6.14 12.27 -0.54
C ALA A 99 -6.95 12.10 -1.84
N ILE A 100 -6.62 12.85 -2.89
CA ILE A 100 -7.29 12.73 -4.19
C ILE A 100 -7.02 11.35 -4.81
N ALA A 101 -5.78 10.86 -4.78
CA ALA A 101 -5.43 9.55 -5.33
C ALA A 101 -6.22 8.44 -4.63
N GLY A 102 -6.25 8.42 -3.29
CA GLY A 102 -7.02 7.44 -2.50
C GLY A 102 -8.53 7.51 -2.78
N PHE A 103 -9.09 8.72 -2.81
CA PHE A 103 -10.52 8.92 -3.08
C PHE A 103 -10.95 8.45 -4.48
N ILE A 104 -10.19 8.81 -5.54
CA ILE A 104 -10.50 8.39 -6.91
C ILE A 104 -10.38 6.87 -7.04
N GLY A 105 -9.35 6.27 -6.43
CA GLY A 105 -9.14 4.82 -6.42
C GLY A 105 -10.33 4.08 -5.81
N MET A 106 -10.72 4.42 -4.58
CA MET A 106 -11.87 3.86 -3.89
C MET A 106 -13.18 4.07 -4.68
N TYR A 107 -13.39 5.30 -5.19
CA TYR A 107 -14.59 5.63 -5.94
C TYR A 107 -14.74 4.78 -7.21
N SER A 108 -13.65 4.58 -7.94
CA SER A 108 -13.65 3.77 -9.16
C SER A 108 -13.79 2.28 -8.86
N ALA A 109 -13.16 1.79 -7.80
CA ALA A 109 -13.23 0.40 -7.39
C ALA A 109 -14.64 -0.01 -6.98
N THR A 110 -15.34 0.80 -6.17
CA THR A 110 -16.73 0.52 -5.78
C THR A 110 -17.68 0.47 -7.00
N LYS A 111 -17.39 1.19 -8.06
CA LYS A 111 -18.14 1.10 -9.32
C LYS A 111 -17.71 -0.08 -10.18
N ALA A 112 -16.47 -0.55 -10.05
CA ALA A 112 -15.98 -1.75 -10.74
C ALA A 112 -16.50 -3.04 -10.08
N ASN A 113 -16.61 -3.11 -8.75
CA ASN A 113 -17.06 -4.30 -8.00
C ASN A 113 -18.35 -4.89 -8.57
N VAL A 114 -19.40 -4.08 -8.64
CA VAL A 114 -20.72 -4.45 -9.16
C VAL A 114 -20.65 -4.94 -10.59
N ARG A 115 -19.89 -4.24 -11.43
CA ARG A 115 -19.74 -4.56 -12.84
C ARG A 115 -18.89 -5.80 -13.09
N THR A 116 -17.96 -6.09 -12.18
CA THR A 116 -17.18 -7.34 -12.21
C THR A 116 -18.06 -8.55 -11.93
N ALA A 117 -18.92 -8.49 -10.90
CA ALA A 117 -19.89 -9.54 -10.59
C ALA A 117 -20.85 -9.80 -11.76
N THR A 118 -21.43 -8.73 -12.31
CA THR A 118 -22.33 -8.83 -13.49
C THR A 118 -21.60 -9.37 -14.71
N ALA A 119 -20.35 -8.96 -14.95
CA ALA A 119 -19.58 -9.47 -16.07
C ALA A 119 -19.21 -10.95 -15.91
N ALA A 120 -18.97 -11.42 -14.68
CA ALA A 120 -18.75 -12.83 -14.40
C ALA A 120 -20.01 -13.66 -14.75
N GLU A 121 -21.21 -13.14 -14.44
CA GLU A 121 -22.48 -13.80 -14.76
C GLU A 121 -22.78 -13.81 -16.26
N GLU A 122 -22.63 -12.67 -16.95
CA GLU A 122 -23.06 -12.52 -18.34
C GLU A 122 -22.00 -12.95 -19.37
N SER A 123 -20.72 -12.81 -19.04
CA SER A 123 -19.63 -12.91 -20.03
C SER A 123 -18.44 -13.77 -19.56
N GLY A 124 -18.48 -14.30 -18.34
CA GLY A 124 -17.47 -15.19 -17.79
C GLY A 124 -16.17 -14.51 -17.34
N GLN A 125 -15.17 -15.33 -17.04
CA GLN A 125 -13.92 -14.95 -16.34
C GLN A 125 -13.10 -13.89 -17.07
N GLU A 126 -12.97 -13.96 -18.39
CA GLU A 126 -12.15 -12.99 -19.15
C GLU A 126 -12.65 -11.55 -19.00
N ARG A 127 -13.96 -11.38 -19.01
CA ARG A 127 -14.56 -10.06 -18.91
C ARG A 127 -14.53 -9.56 -17.47
N ALA A 128 -14.78 -10.43 -16.50
CA ALA A 128 -14.67 -10.12 -15.08
C ALA A 128 -13.25 -9.65 -14.73
N LEU A 129 -12.22 -10.39 -15.17
CA LEU A 129 -10.82 -9.98 -15.03
C LEU A 129 -10.56 -8.59 -15.65
N SER A 130 -11.09 -8.35 -16.86
CA SER A 130 -10.85 -7.07 -17.54
C SER A 130 -11.39 -5.88 -16.74
N ILE A 131 -12.57 -6.02 -16.13
CA ILE A 131 -13.22 -4.94 -15.39
C ILE A 131 -12.56 -4.74 -14.01
N SER A 132 -12.29 -5.81 -13.27
CA SER A 132 -11.60 -5.74 -11.99
C SER A 132 -10.20 -5.16 -12.15
N PHE A 133 -9.45 -5.60 -13.16
CA PHE A 133 -8.13 -5.07 -13.47
C PHE A 133 -8.17 -3.59 -13.92
N PHE A 134 -9.18 -3.14 -14.66
CA PHE A 134 -9.34 -1.72 -14.97
C PHE A 134 -9.65 -0.90 -13.73
N GLY A 135 -10.45 -1.45 -12.79
CA GLY A 135 -10.69 -0.82 -11.48
C GLY A 135 -9.40 -0.58 -10.72
N GLY A 136 -8.58 -1.63 -10.58
CA GLY A 136 -7.24 -1.53 -9.97
C GLY A 136 -6.29 -0.61 -10.74
N SER A 137 -6.34 -0.64 -12.09
CA SER A 137 -5.49 0.22 -12.93
C SER A 137 -5.74 1.70 -12.72
N ILE A 138 -6.98 2.11 -12.46
CA ILE A 138 -7.28 3.52 -12.14
C ILE A 138 -6.56 3.93 -10.87
N MET A 139 -6.56 3.10 -9.82
CA MET A 139 -5.82 3.38 -8.60
C MET A 139 -4.32 3.52 -8.86
N GLY A 140 -3.70 2.56 -9.54
CA GLY A 140 -2.28 2.59 -9.87
C GLY A 140 -1.88 3.82 -10.68
N LEU A 141 -2.68 4.19 -11.69
CA LEU A 141 -2.45 5.38 -12.50
C LEU A 141 -2.64 6.66 -11.69
N CYS A 142 -3.63 6.73 -10.79
CA CYS A 142 -3.83 7.90 -9.92
C CYS A 142 -2.66 8.09 -8.96
N VAL A 143 -2.15 7.02 -8.33
CA VAL A 143 -0.97 7.08 -7.45
C VAL A 143 0.23 7.66 -8.19
N ALA A 144 0.62 7.06 -9.33
CA ALA A 144 1.78 7.53 -10.08
C ALA A 144 1.59 8.94 -10.65
N SER A 145 0.41 9.24 -11.18
CA SER A 145 0.12 10.54 -11.80
C SER A 145 0.06 11.67 -10.79
N MET A 146 -0.62 11.49 -9.65
CA MET A 146 -0.74 12.54 -8.64
C MET A 146 0.61 12.84 -7.98
N GLY A 147 1.49 11.83 -7.83
CA GLY A 147 2.86 12.03 -7.40
C GLY A 147 3.66 12.91 -8.36
N LEU A 148 3.58 12.62 -9.67
CA LEU A 148 4.27 13.41 -10.70
C LEU A 148 3.67 14.81 -10.89
N ILE A 149 2.36 14.97 -10.82
CA ILE A 149 1.70 16.27 -10.93
C ILE A 149 2.04 17.14 -9.71
N GLY A 150 1.89 16.60 -8.50
CA GLY A 150 2.13 17.34 -7.27
C GLY A 150 3.61 17.67 -7.06
N LEU A 151 4.46 16.66 -6.99
CA LEU A 151 5.90 16.84 -6.73
C LEU A 151 6.61 17.45 -7.93
N GLY A 152 6.33 16.99 -9.16
CA GLY A 152 6.90 17.54 -10.39
C GLY A 152 6.46 18.99 -10.64
N GLY A 153 5.19 19.32 -10.38
CA GLY A 153 4.69 20.69 -10.47
C GLY A 153 5.33 21.63 -9.46
N LEU A 154 5.50 21.18 -8.21
CA LEU A 154 6.22 21.96 -7.19
C LEU A 154 7.70 22.13 -7.54
N TYR A 155 8.34 21.09 -8.06
CA TYR A 155 9.74 21.18 -8.51
C TYR A 155 9.91 22.30 -9.54
N VAL A 156 9.08 22.33 -10.57
CA VAL A 156 9.11 23.40 -11.59
C VAL A 156 8.82 24.78 -11.00
N TYR A 157 7.83 24.86 -10.12
CA TYR A 157 7.48 26.11 -9.43
C TYR A 157 8.64 26.64 -8.59
N PHE A 158 9.29 25.79 -7.78
CA PHE A 158 10.39 26.20 -6.91
C PHE A 158 11.66 26.52 -7.71
N VAL A 159 12.00 25.76 -8.75
CA VAL A 159 13.13 26.10 -9.64
C VAL A 159 12.92 27.48 -10.27
N SER A 160 11.69 27.83 -10.67
CA SER A 160 11.38 29.12 -11.29
C SER A 160 11.35 30.30 -10.30
N THR A 161 11.10 30.04 -9.00
CA THR A 161 10.88 31.11 -8.00
C THR A 161 12.05 31.31 -7.02
N LEU A 162 12.85 30.27 -6.79
CA LEU A 162 13.94 30.27 -5.80
C LEU A 162 15.34 30.45 -6.39
N ASN A 163 15.44 30.90 -7.66
CA ASN A 163 16.69 31.27 -8.34
C ASN A 163 17.80 30.21 -8.26
N ASP A 164 17.46 28.95 -8.49
CA ASP A 164 18.38 27.80 -8.50
C ASP A 164 19.13 27.54 -7.17
N ASP A 165 18.58 27.97 -6.05
CA ASP A 165 19.07 27.52 -4.74
C ASP A 165 18.59 26.09 -4.47
N PHE A 166 19.40 25.12 -4.91
CA PHE A 166 19.07 23.69 -4.86
C PHE A 166 18.77 23.17 -3.45
N LYS A 167 19.42 23.72 -2.41
CA LYS A 167 19.18 23.31 -1.03
C LYS A 167 17.82 23.79 -0.53
N THR A 168 17.49 25.03 -0.81
CA THR A 168 16.18 25.59 -0.46
C THR A 168 15.05 24.93 -1.24
N ILE A 169 15.28 24.59 -2.52
CA ILE A 169 14.32 23.84 -3.35
C ILE A 169 14.06 22.45 -2.75
N ALA A 170 15.12 21.71 -2.44
CA ALA A 170 15.00 20.37 -1.86
C ALA A 170 14.27 20.40 -0.50
N SER A 171 14.69 21.30 0.40
CA SER A 171 14.05 21.45 1.72
C SER A 171 12.56 21.86 1.62
N ALA A 172 12.19 22.68 0.64
CA ALA A 172 10.79 23.00 0.39
C ALA A 172 9.99 21.76 -0.11
N LEU A 173 10.60 20.95 -0.99
CA LEU A 173 9.96 19.73 -1.52
C LEU A 173 9.78 18.63 -0.46
N GLU A 174 10.63 18.59 0.57
CA GLU A 174 10.48 17.66 1.70
C GLU A 174 9.11 17.80 2.39
N GLY A 175 8.56 19.02 2.42
CA GLY A 175 7.21 19.28 2.93
C GLY A 175 6.13 18.45 2.23
N PHE A 176 6.27 18.20 0.92
CA PHE A 176 5.33 17.35 0.19
C PHE A 176 5.24 15.94 0.79
N GLY A 177 6.39 15.38 1.18
CA GLY A 177 6.45 14.09 1.85
C GLY A 177 5.69 14.09 3.17
N VAL A 178 5.85 15.12 4.02
CA VAL A 178 5.11 15.22 5.30
C VAL A 178 3.61 15.23 5.07
N GLY A 179 3.13 16.01 4.09
CA GLY A 179 1.70 16.04 3.76
C GLY A 179 1.17 14.70 3.25
N ALA A 180 1.90 14.07 2.32
CA ALA A 180 1.57 12.77 1.79
C ALA A 180 1.55 11.68 2.87
N SER A 181 2.59 11.65 3.71
CA SER A 181 2.74 10.69 4.81
C SER A 181 1.66 10.84 5.88
N ALA A 182 1.25 12.08 6.20
CA ALA A 182 0.15 12.31 7.15
C ALA A 182 -1.15 11.67 6.64
N VAL A 183 -1.52 11.88 5.38
CA VAL A 183 -2.72 11.25 4.79
C VAL A 183 -2.56 9.73 4.75
N ALA A 184 -1.43 9.22 4.26
CA ALA A 184 -1.18 7.79 4.15
C ALA A 184 -1.31 7.07 5.50
N LEU A 185 -0.75 7.65 6.55
CA LEU A 185 -0.78 7.08 7.91
C LEU A 185 -2.22 6.93 8.42
N PHE A 186 -3.04 7.96 8.32
CA PHE A 186 -4.42 7.91 8.77
C PHE A 186 -5.26 6.98 7.91
N SER A 187 -5.16 7.06 6.58
CA SER A 187 -5.90 6.18 5.67
C SER A 187 -5.53 4.71 5.82
N ARG A 188 -4.23 4.40 5.99
CA ARG A 188 -3.80 3.00 6.12
C ARG A 188 -4.16 2.40 7.48
N VAL A 189 -3.92 3.15 8.57
CA VAL A 189 -4.25 2.67 9.92
C VAL A 189 -5.76 2.66 10.13
N GLY A 190 -6.47 3.73 9.75
CA GLY A 190 -7.93 3.82 9.87
C GLY A 190 -8.63 2.81 8.98
N GLY A 191 -8.27 2.74 7.70
CA GLY A 191 -8.82 1.75 6.76
C GLY A 191 -8.54 0.31 7.19
N GLY A 192 -7.32 0.02 7.68
CA GLY A 192 -6.95 -1.30 8.18
C GLY A 192 -7.72 -1.73 9.45
N ILE A 193 -7.93 -0.81 10.40
CA ILE A 193 -8.76 -1.08 11.57
C ILE A 193 -10.23 -1.32 11.14
N TYR A 194 -10.72 -0.51 10.21
CA TYR A 194 -12.07 -0.64 9.69
C TYR A 194 -12.30 -2.01 9.06
N THR A 195 -11.51 -2.34 8.00
CA THR A 195 -11.69 -3.56 7.22
C THR A 195 -11.58 -4.79 8.12
N LYS A 196 -10.54 -4.88 8.94
CA LYS A 196 -10.34 -6.10 9.75
C LYS A 196 -11.24 -6.21 10.97
N SER A 197 -11.80 -5.12 11.48
CA SER A 197 -12.85 -5.22 12.50
C SER A 197 -14.20 -5.68 11.92
N ALA A 198 -14.51 -5.30 10.69
CA ALA A 198 -15.72 -5.73 10.00
C ALA A 198 -15.62 -7.20 9.58
N ASP A 199 -14.52 -7.60 8.96
CA ASP A 199 -14.20 -8.95 8.51
C ASP A 199 -14.22 -9.95 9.69
N VAL A 200 -13.38 -9.73 10.72
CA VAL A 200 -13.36 -10.58 11.93
C VAL A 200 -14.72 -10.64 12.61
N GLY A 201 -15.45 -9.52 12.70
CA GLY A 201 -16.78 -9.46 13.29
C GLY A 201 -17.81 -10.27 12.49
N ALA A 202 -17.83 -10.13 11.18
CA ALA A 202 -18.73 -10.85 10.29
C ALA A 202 -18.43 -12.36 10.28
N ASP A 203 -17.15 -12.72 10.20
CA ASP A 203 -16.70 -14.12 10.12
C ASP A 203 -16.94 -14.91 11.40
N LEU A 204 -16.57 -14.37 12.56
CA LEU A 204 -16.75 -15.08 13.81
C LEU A 204 -18.23 -15.37 14.11
N VAL A 205 -19.10 -14.39 13.92
CA VAL A 205 -20.52 -14.59 14.21
C VAL A 205 -21.23 -15.34 13.08
N GLY A 206 -20.92 -15.03 11.83
CA GLY A 206 -21.55 -15.67 10.66
C GLY A 206 -21.10 -17.12 10.47
N LYS A 207 -19.81 -17.33 10.26
CA LYS A 207 -19.26 -18.67 9.92
C LYS A 207 -19.17 -19.60 11.13
N VAL A 208 -18.65 -19.08 12.27
CA VAL A 208 -18.33 -19.93 13.43
C VAL A 208 -19.54 -20.11 14.35
N GLU A 209 -20.28 -19.04 14.68
CA GLU A 209 -21.40 -19.14 15.63
C GLU A 209 -22.73 -19.52 14.96
N ALA A 210 -23.10 -18.83 13.88
CA ALA A 210 -24.39 -19.04 13.20
C ALA A 210 -24.34 -20.13 12.13
N GLY A 211 -23.15 -20.54 11.67
CA GLY A 211 -22.96 -21.58 10.66
C GLY A 211 -23.53 -21.21 9.28
N ILE A 212 -23.62 -19.91 8.96
CA ILE A 212 -24.05 -19.42 7.66
C ILE A 212 -22.83 -19.23 6.74
N PRO A 213 -23.02 -19.31 5.40
CA PRO A 213 -21.93 -19.10 4.44
C PRO A 213 -21.26 -17.73 4.60
N GLU A 214 -20.06 -17.62 4.06
CA GLU A 214 -19.36 -16.35 3.84
C GLU A 214 -20.21 -15.46 2.93
N ASP A 215 -20.23 -14.15 3.19
CA ASP A 215 -21.01 -13.15 2.45
C ASP A 215 -22.53 -13.40 2.41
N ASP A 216 -23.07 -14.21 3.32
CA ASP A 216 -24.51 -14.46 3.38
C ASP A 216 -25.29 -13.17 3.66
N PRO A 217 -26.32 -12.83 2.87
CA PRO A 217 -27.07 -11.58 3.01
C PRO A 217 -27.81 -11.44 4.35
N ARG A 218 -27.93 -12.50 5.14
CA ARG A 218 -28.49 -12.47 6.50
C ARG A 218 -27.52 -11.88 7.53
N ASN A 219 -26.24 -11.89 7.23
CA ASN A 219 -25.22 -11.37 8.14
C ASN A 219 -25.15 -9.83 8.03
N PRO A 220 -25.44 -9.09 9.13
CA PRO A 220 -25.43 -7.64 9.12
C PRO A 220 -24.02 -7.02 8.84
N GLY A 221 -22.96 -7.78 9.11
CA GLY A 221 -21.57 -7.32 8.95
C GLY A 221 -21.06 -7.28 7.52
N VAL A 222 -21.64 -8.05 6.59
CA VAL A 222 -21.07 -8.27 5.24
C VAL A 222 -20.94 -6.99 4.41
N ILE A 223 -21.89 -6.06 4.49
CA ILE A 223 -21.75 -4.77 3.78
C ILE A 223 -20.61 -3.94 4.39
N ALA A 224 -20.41 -3.98 5.71
CA ALA A 224 -19.30 -3.27 6.35
C ALA A 224 -17.96 -3.88 5.95
N ASP A 225 -17.88 -5.20 5.81
CA ASP A 225 -16.72 -5.92 5.34
C ASP A 225 -16.33 -5.50 3.90
N ASN A 226 -17.26 -5.59 2.97
CA ASN A 226 -17.05 -5.13 1.59
C ASN A 226 -16.71 -3.63 1.48
N VAL A 227 -17.22 -2.78 2.36
CA VAL A 227 -16.79 -1.37 2.47
C VAL A 227 -15.34 -1.31 2.92
N GLY A 228 -14.95 -2.15 3.87
CA GLY A 228 -13.60 -2.27 4.42
C GLY A 228 -12.54 -2.48 3.35
N ASP A 229 -12.74 -3.44 2.46
CA ASP A 229 -11.82 -3.71 1.37
C ASP A 229 -11.58 -2.49 0.47
N ASN A 230 -12.63 -1.73 0.18
CA ASN A 230 -12.50 -0.52 -0.65
C ASN A 230 -11.74 0.61 0.08
N VAL A 231 -11.92 0.77 1.39
CA VAL A 231 -11.28 1.87 2.13
C VAL A 231 -9.92 1.45 2.70
N GLY A 232 -9.74 0.19 3.14
CA GLY A 232 -8.49 -0.33 3.69
C GLY A 232 -7.51 -0.79 2.61
N ASP A 233 -7.97 -1.72 1.75
CA ASP A 233 -7.10 -2.43 0.83
C ASP A 233 -7.00 -1.79 -0.56
N ILE A 234 -7.80 -0.76 -0.86
CA ILE A 234 -7.63 0.07 -2.05
C ILE A 234 -7.18 1.48 -1.67
N ALA A 235 -7.98 2.28 -0.95
CA ALA A 235 -7.61 3.66 -0.64
C ALA A 235 -6.43 3.75 0.33
N GLY A 236 -6.44 2.98 1.41
CA GLY A 236 -5.38 2.96 2.42
C GLY A 236 -4.06 2.45 1.84
N MET A 237 -4.08 1.32 1.10
CA MET A 237 -2.90 0.78 0.43
C MET A 237 -2.37 1.72 -0.65
N GLY A 238 -3.25 2.36 -1.42
CA GLY A 238 -2.84 3.31 -2.44
C GLY A 238 -2.17 4.55 -1.86
N SER A 239 -2.64 5.05 -0.72
CA SER A 239 -2.00 6.18 -0.02
C SER A 239 -0.63 5.79 0.56
N ASP A 240 -0.46 4.56 1.05
CA ASP A 240 0.82 4.00 1.53
C ASP A 240 1.85 3.93 0.39
N ILE A 241 1.47 3.35 -0.74
CA ILE A 241 2.35 3.26 -1.90
C ILE A 241 2.64 4.64 -2.50
N PHE A 242 1.67 5.56 -2.51
CA PHE A 242 1.87 6.95 -2.92
C PHE A 242 2.95 7.63 -2.08
N GLU A 243 2.88 7.45 -0.77
CA GLU A 243 3.84 8.00 0.18
C GLU A 243 5.25 7.46 -0.07
N SER A 244 5.41 6.14 -0.17
CA SER A 244 6.71 5.49 -0.44
C SER A 244 7.29 5.91 -1.79
N TYR A 245 6.45 6.04 -2.83
CA TYR A 245 6.85 6.48 -4.15
C TYR A 245 7.36 7.93 -4.16
N CYS A 246 6.64 8.84 -3.54
CA CYS A 246 7.05 10.24 -3.41
C CYS A 246 8.25 10.39 -2.48
N GLY A 247 8.28 9.63 -1.37
CA GLY A 247 9.38 9.61 -0.41
C GLY A 247 10.72 9.22 -1.04
N ALA A 248 10.72 8.19 -1.91
CA ALA A 248 11.92 7.78 -2.64
C ALA A 248 12.44 8.88 -3.57
N MET A 249 11.55 9.58 -4.28
CA MET A 249 11.92 10.73 -5.12
C MET A 249 12.48 11.87 -4.29
N ILE A 250 11.80 12.25 -3.21
CA ILE A 250 12.20 13.35 -2.30
C ILE A 250 13.57 13.06 -1.67
N ALA A 251 13.78 11.82 -1.17
CA ALA A 251 15.06 11.42 -0.60
C ALA A 251 16.21 11.56 -1.60
N SER A 252 15.99 11.12 -2.84
CA SER A 252 16.98 11.23 -3.90
C SER A 252 17.26 12.70 -4.26
N ILE A 253 16.23 13.54 -4.35
CA ILE A 253 16.36 14.98 -4.59
C ILE A 253 17.14 15.65 -3.46
N ALA A 254 16.82 15.33 -2.20
CA ALA A 254 17.51 15.90 -1.04
C ALA A 254 19.00 15.58 -1.03
N ILE A 255 19.40 14.33 -1.30
CA ILE A 255 20.81 13.94 -1.40
C ILE A 255 21.47 14.64 -2.61
N ALA A 256 20.83 14.68 -3.77
CA ALA A 256 21.35 15.33 -4.98
C ALA A 256 21.60 16.83 -4.78
N ALA A 257 20.76 17.50 -3.98
CA ALA A 257 20.93 18.91 -3.64
C ALA A 257 22.23 19.15 -2.83
N THR A 258 22.63 18.19 -1.98
CA THR A 258 23.92 18.28 -1.26
C THR A 258 25.12 18.11 -2.20
N LEU A 259 24.97 17.39 -3.32
CA LEU A 259 25.97 17.22 -4.37
C LEU A 259 26.01 18.40 -5.32
N SER A 260 25.08 19.35 -5.23
CA SER A 260 24.94 20.52 -6.10
C SER A 260 24.85 20.17 -7.58
N ASN A 261 24.21 19.03 -7.91
CA ASN A 261 24.01 18.55 -9.29
C ASN A 261 22.51 18.58 -9.66
N PRO A 262 22.09 19.54 -10.52
CA PRO A 262 20.68 19.69 -10.89
C PRO A 262 20.15 18.52 -11.70
N ASP A 263 21.00 17.85 -12.51
CA ASP A 263 20.57 16.71 -13.33
C ASP A 263 20.23 15.49 -12.44
N LEU A 264 20.99 15.29 -11.36
CA LEU A 264 20.68 14.26 -10.36
C LEU A 264 19.44 14.60 -9.53
N MET A 265 19.14 15.89 -9.30
CA MET A 265 17.86 16.27 -8.65
C MET A 265 16.66 15.99 -9.55
N PHE A 266 16.81 16.14 -10.86
CA PHE A 266 15.74 15.89 -11.82
C PHE A 266 15.56 14.41 -12.16
N LEU A 267 16.61 13.60 -12.10
CA LEU A 267 16.62 12.19 -12.48
C LEU A 267 15.51 11.35 -11.82
N PRO A 268 15.21 11.44 -10.51
CA PRO A 268 14.15 10.67 -9.88
C PRO A 268 12.77 10.94 -10.49
N LEU A 269 12.46 12.20 -10.77
CA LEU A 269 11.20 12.61 -11.39
C LEU A 269 11.08 12.08 -12.83
N TRP A 270 12.17 12.12 -13.57
CA TRP A 270 12.23 11.60 -14.94
C TRP A 270 12.06 10.09 -15.00
N LEU A 271 12.75 9.35 -14.11
CA LEU A 271 12.62 7.89 -14.03
C LEU A 271 11.18 7.51 -13.66
N SER A 272 10.57 8.22 -12.72
CA SER A 272 9.19 7.99 -12.31
C SER A 272 8.19 8.28 -13.44
N ALA A 273 8.43 9.32 -14.24
CA ALA A 273 7.63 9.62 -15.43
C ALA A 273 7.78 8.52 -16.50
N SER A 274 9.02 8.06 -16.74
CA SER A 274 9.29 6.94 -17.65
C SER A 274 8.61 5.65 -17.17
N GLY A 275 8.60 5.41 -15.85
CA GLY A 275 7.94 4.27 -15.23
C GLY A 275 6.42 4.30 -15.38
N LEU A 276 5.79 5.47 -15.24
CA LEU A 276 4.36 5.63 -15.51
C LEU A 276 4.04 5.30 -16.98
N PHE A 277 4.86 5.77 -17.93
CA PHE A 277 4.70 5.42 -19.34
C PHE A 277 4.82 3.91 -19.57
N CYS A 278 5.79 3.25 -18.95
CA CYS A 278 5.97 1.80 -19.02
C CYS A 278 4.79 1.05 -18.36
N SER A 279 4.22 1.60 -17.29
CA SER A 279 3.01 1.06 -16.64
C SER A 279 1.79 1.11 -17.57
N LEU A 280 1.61 2.18 -18.34
CA LEU A 280 0.55 2.27 -19.35
C LEU A 280 0.71 1.19 -20.44
N ILE A 281 1.94 0.93 -20.89
CA ILE A 281 2.24 -0.18 -21.80
C ILE A 281 1.89 -1.52 -21.14
N GLY A 282 2.27 -1.72 -19.86
CA GLY A 282 1.96 -2.92 -19.10
C GLY A 282 0.47 -3.20 -18.97
N ILE A 283 -0.34 -2.18 -18.67
CA ILE A 283 -1.80 -2.29 -18.65
C ILE A 283 -2.33 -2.73 -20.03
N GLY A 284 -1.78 -2.19 -21.11
CA GLY A 284 -2.10 -2.61 -22.48
C GLY A 284 -1.72 -4.07 -22.75
N ILE A 285 -0.57 -4.54 -22.24
CA ILE A 285 -0.13 -5.94 -22.36
C ILE A 285 -1.08 -6.87 -21.61
N VAL A 286 -1.42 -6.58 -20.35
CA VAL A 286 -2.37 -7.39 -19.58
C VAL A 286 -3.68 -7.52 -20.35
N ARG A 287 -4.24 -6.41 -20.82
CA ARG A 287 -5.47 -6.40 -21.61
C ARG A 287 -5.39 -7.29 -22.87
N SER A 288 -4.24 -7.32 -23.53
CA SER A 288 -4.03 -8.13 -24.75
C SER A 288 -3.95 -9.64 -24.48
N GLN A 289 -3.66 -10.04 -23.24
CA GLN A 289 -3.44 -11.43 -22.84
C GLN A 289 -4.59 -12.03 -22.01
N VAL A 290 -5.65 -11.28 -21.73
CA VAL A 290 -6.80 -11.70 -20.90
C VAL A 290 -7.43 -13.00 -21.39
N SER A 291 -7.45 -13.25 -22.72
CA SER A 291 -7.99 -14.48 -23.32
C SER A 291 -7.18 -15.76 -23.04
N ARG A 292 -5.96 -15.65 -22.49
CA ARG A 292 -5.15 -16.83 -22.16
C ARG A 292 -5.55 -17.41 -20.81
N SER A 293 -5.00 -16.84 -19.75
CA SER A 293 -5.41 -17.11 -18.37
C SER A 293 -5.14 -15.88 -17.52
N PRO A 294 -5.92 -15.62 -16.46
CA PRO A 294 -5.71 -14.49 -15.56
C PRO A 294 -4.28 -14.39 -15.02
N ALA A 295 -3.74 -15.49 -14.50
CA ALA A 295 -2.38 -15.55 -13.94
C ALA A 295 -1.31 -15.20 -14.99
N VAL A 296 -1.44 -15.71 -16.22
CA VAL A 296 -0.49 -15.41 -17.30
C VAL A 296 -0.58 -13.95 -17.70
N ALA A 297 -1.80 -13.40 -17.85
CA ALA A 297 -1.99 -12.01 -18.24
C ALA A 297 -1.33 -11.04 -17.23
N LEU A 298 -1.58 -11.24 -15.93
CA LEU A 298 -1.01 -10.40 -14.87
C LEU A 298 0.52 -10.54 -14.79
N ARG A 299 1.05 -11.75 -14.88
CA ARG A 299 2.51 -11.99 -14.90
C ARG A 299 3.20 -11.27 -16.06
N TYR A 300 2.62 -11.27 -17.26
CA TYR A 300 3.18 -10.52 -18.39
C TYR A 300 3.26 -9.02 -18.06
N GLY A 301 2.23 -8.42 -17.49
CA GLY A 301 2.26 -7.01 -17.06
C GLY A 301 3.36 -6.74 -16.04
N THR A 302 3.46 -7.60 -15.02
CA THR A 302 4.43 -7.46 -13.92
C THR A 302 5.89 -7.56 -14.39
N PHE A 303 6.20 -8.46 -15.33
CA PHE A 303 7.59 -8.67 -15.75
C PHE A 303 8.02 -7.79 -16.92
N PHE A 304 7.14 -7.53 -17.91
CA PHE A 304 7.54 -6.76 -19.08
C PHE A 304 7.68 -5.26 -18.80
N SER A 305 6.86 -4.69 -17.90
CA SER A 305 6.93 -3.25 -17.60
C SER A 305 8.28 -2.83 -16.99
N PRO A 306 8.82 -3.52 -15.96
CA PRO A 306 10.17 -3.21 -15.45
C PRO A 306 11.28 -3.42 -16.49
N ILE A 307 11.16 -4.42 -17.37
CA ILE A 307 12.17 -4.64 -18.44
C ILE A 307 12.18 -3.44 -19.40
N ILE A 308 11.00 -3.01 -19.86
CA ILE A 308 10.88 -1.84 -20.74
C ILE A 308 11.40 -0.59 -20.03
N PHE A 309 11.04 -0.42 -18.73
CA PHE A 309 11.54 0.68 -17.91
C PHE A 309 13.08 0.69 -17.82
N LEU A 310 13.72 -0.45 -17.58
CA LEU A 310 15.17 -0.54 -17.49
C LEU A 310 15.85 -0.16 -18.81
N ILE A 311 15.27 -0.51 -19.95
CA ILE A 311 15.76 -0.07 -21.27
C ILE A 311 15.68 1.46 -21.38
N PHE A 312 14.53 2.06 -21.03
CA PHE A 312 14.37 3.52 -21.04
C PHE A 312 15.33 4.22 -20.08
N ALA A 313 15.46 3.71 -18.84
CA ALA A 313 16.37 4.25 -17.83
C ALA A 313 17.84 4.18 -18.30
N GLY A 314 18.26 3.05 -18.87
CA GLY A 314 19.59 2.88 -19.40
C GLY A 314 19.90 3.84 -20.56
N LEU A 315 18.97 3.99 -21.49
CA LEU A 315 19.10 4.95 -22.60
C LEU A 315 19.12 6.40 -22.08
N SER A 316 18.26 6.73 -21.12
CA SER A 316 18.22 8.07 -20.53
C SER A 316 19.53 8.45 -19.86
N VAL A 317 20.12 7.54 -19.07
CA VAL A 317 21.43 7.76 -18.44
C VAL A 317 22.55 7.83 -19.49
N TYR A 318 22.54 6.92 -20.48
CA TYR A 318 23.57 6.87 -21.52
C TYR A 318 23.64 8.15 -22.37
N TYR A 319 22.49 8.74 -22.70
CA TYR A 319 22.43 9.97 -23.50
C TYR A 319 22.54 11.26 -22.68
N SER A 320 22.51 11.17 -21.34
CA SER A 320 22.67 12.34 -20.46
C SER A 320 24.15 12.65 -20.23
N PRO A 321 24.67 13.80 -20.67
CA PRO A 321 26.11 14.08 -20.64
C PRO A 321 26.68 14.27 -19.23
N ASN A 322 25.83 14.59 -18.25
CA ASN A 322 26.23 14.90 -16.88
C ASN A 322 25.89 13.79 -15.87
N ILE A 323 25.38 12.66 -16.35
CA ILE A 323 24.96 11.52 -15.50
C ILE A 323 25.82 10.31 -15.84
N GLU A 324 26.58 9.82 -14.85
CA GLU A 324 27.43 8.65 -15.03
C GLU A 324 26.62 7.35 -15.09
N MET A 325 27.12 6.36 -15.86
CA MET A 325 26.48 5.05 -15.99
C MET A 325 26.39 4.27 -14.67
N ASN A 326 27.17 4.64 -13.67
CA ASN A 326 27.12 4.08 -12.32
C ASN A 326 25.73 4.21 -11.68
N TYR A 327 25.02 5.30 -11.95
CA TYR A 327 23.64 5.51 -11.45
C TYR A 327 22.65 4.50 -12.07
N PHE A 328 22.85 4.12 -13.34
CA PHE A 328 22.04 3.07 -13.95
C PHE A 328 22.19 1.71 -13.25
N TYR A 329 23.43 1.36 -12.84
CA TYR A 329 23.64 0.11 -12.10
C TYR A 329 22.91 0.10 -10.75
N SER A 330 22.80 1.25 -10.09
CA SER A 330 21.99 1.38 -8.86
C SER A 330 20.49 1.23 -9.14
N ILE A 331 19.97 1.85 -10.22
CA ILE A 331 18.57 1.70 -10.66
C ILE A 331 18.28 0.22 -10.99
N LEU A 332 19.15 -0.43 -11.75
CA LEU A 332 19.04 -1.84 -12.11
C LEU A 332 19.01 -2.73 -10.86
N THR A 333 19.90 -2.46 -9.90
CA THR A 333 19.96 -3.22 -8.64
C THR A 333 18.65 -3.09 -7.85
N GLY A 334 18.08 -1.89 -7.78
CA GLY A 334 16.77 -1.67 -7.13
C GLY A 334 15.65 -2.43 -7.84
N ALA A 335 15.52 -2.28 -9.15
CA ALA A 335 14.46 -2.95 -9.92
C ALA A 335 14.55 -4.49 -9.84
N VAL A 336 15.75 -5.06 -10.00
CA VAL A 336 15.97 -6.51 -9.88
C VAL A 336 15.74 -6.98 -8.45
N GLY A 337 16.21 -6.23 -7.46
CA GLY A 337 16.01 -6.55 -6.05
C GLY A 337 14.53 -6.57 -5.66
N GLY A 338 13.72 -5.63 -6.18
CA GLY A 338 12.27 -5.63 -5.98
C GLY A 338 11.61 -6.90 -6.52
N ILE A 339 11.95 -7.32 -7.72
CA ILE A 339 11.46 -8.57 -8.31
C ILE A 339 11.85 -9.76 -7.43
N LEU A 340 13.11 -9.82 -6.96
CA LEU A 340 13.57 -10.91 -6.09
C LEU A 340 12.80 -10.95 -4.76
N ILE A 341 12.57 -9.81 -4.11
CA ILE A 341 11.75 -9.73 -2.87
C ILE A 341 10.35 -10.24 -3.15
N GLY A 342 9.73 -9.84 -4.27
CA GLY A 342 8.40 -10.32 -4.66
C GLY A 342 8.35 -11.84 -4.82
N LEU A 343 9.30 -12.44 -5.55
CA LEU A 343 9.39 -13.89 -5.75
C LEU A 343 9.61 -14.66 -4.43
N ILE A 344 10.43 -14.11 -3.52
CA ILE A 344 10.66 -14.69 -2.20
C ILE A 344 9.35 -14.66 -1.39
N THR A 345 8.64 -13.55 -1.43
CA THR A 345 7.35 -13.42 -0.74
C THR A 345 6.33 -14.42 -1.31
N GLU A 346 6.23 -14.53 -2.65
CA GLU A 346 5.37 -15.52 -3.31
C GLU A 346 5.67 -16.96 -2.84
N TYR A 347 6.94 -17.32 -2.69
CA TYR A 347 7.33 -18.65 -2.19
C TYR A 347 6.77 -18.94 -0.78
N TYR A 348 6.81 -17.94 0.11
CA TYR A 348 6.35 -18.15 1.50
C TYR A 348 4.83 -18.05 1.65
N THR A 349 4.17 -17.28 0.79
CA THR A 349 2.73 -16.99 0.92
C THR A 349 1.85 -17.67 -0.14
N GLY A 350 2.39 -18.07 -1.28
CA GLY A 350 1.61 -18.53 -2.47
C GLY A 350 1.71 -20.03 -2.79
N GLY A 351 2.15 -20.87 -1.87
CA GLY A 351 2.40 -22.29 -2.16
C GLY A 351 1.14 -23.13 -2.35
N THR A 352 1.15 -23.99 -3.39
CA THR A 352 0.04 -24.88 -3.75
C THR A 352 0.27 -26.35 -3.48
N THR A 353 1.37 -26.72 -2.82
CA THR A 353 1.75 -28.12 -2.52
C THR A 353 1.80 -28.38 -1.02
N ASN A 354 1.60 -29.62 -0.61
CA ASN A 354 1.63 -30.03 0.80
C ASN A 354 3.00 -29.74 1.49
N ASP A 355 4.09 -29.70 0.72
CA ASP A 355 5.44 -29.44 1.22
C ASP A 355 5.79 -27.94 1.25
N SER A 356 4.95 -27.07 0.63
CA SER A 356 5.12 -25.63 0.68
C SER A 356 4.95 -25.08 2.10
N PRO A 357 5.44 -23.86 2.41
CA PRO A 357 5.17 -23.22 3.69
C PRO A 357 3.67 -23.15 4.02
N VAL A 358 2.84 -22.79 3.06
CA VAL A 358 1.37 -22.74 3.17
C VAL A 358 0.79 -24.14 3.44
N GLY A 359 1.21 -25.16 2.68
CA GLY A 359 0.77 -26.53 2.89
C GLY A 359 1.14 -27.10 4.28
N LYS A 360 2.29 -26.74 4.81
CA LYS A 360 2.70 -27.10 6.18
C LYS A 360 1.83 -26.44 7.25
N ILE A 361 1.46 -25.17 7.07
CA ILE A 361 0.52 -24.50 7.97
C ILE A 361 -0.84 -25.19 7.91
N ALA A 362 -1.38 -25.44 6.70
CA ALA A 362 -2.65 -26.13 6.52
C ALA A 362 -2.65 -27.53 7.18
N LYS A 363 -1.58 -28.31 6.98
CA LYS A 363 -1.41 -29.63 7.61
C LYS A 363 -1.39 -29.56 9.13
N SER A 364 -0.82 -28.51 9.72
CA SER A 364 -0.80 -28.36 11.18
C SER A 364 -2.19 -28.19 11.79
N GLY A 365 -3.19 -27.83 10.97
CA GLY A 365 -4.61 -27.77 11.35
C GLY A 365 -5.20 -29.13 11.75
N GLU A 366 -4.62 -30.25 11.30
CA GLU A 366 -5.02 -31.60 11.76
C GLU A 366 -4.82 -31.80 13.26
N THR A 367 -3.98 -31.01 13.90
CA THR A 367 -3.70 -31.07 15.36
C THR A 367 -4.33 -29.89 16.12
N GLY A 368 -4.98 -28.96 15.44
CA GLY A 368 -5.78 -27.88 16.03
C GLY A 368 -5.24 -26.46 15.81
N PRO A 369 -5.96 -25.44 16.30
CA PRO A 369 -5.64 -24.04 15.98
C PRO A 369 -4.31 -23.54 16.59
N ALA A 370 -3.90 -24.06 17.74
CA ALA A 370 -2.65 -23.64 18.38
C ALA A 370 -1.43 -23.95 17.48
N THR A 371 -1.43 -25.11 16.84
CA THR A 371 -0.36 -25.55 15.93
C THR A 371 -0.38 -24.76 14.62
N VAL A 372 -1.55 -24.35 14.13
CA VAL A 372 -1.68 -23.43 12.98
C VAL A 372 -1.06 -22.07 13.30
N ILE A 373 -1.35 -21.51 14.47
CA ILE A 373 -0.78 -20.22 14.91
C ILE A 373 0.74 -20.31 15.00
N ILE A 374 1.27 -21.35 15.70
CA ILE A 374 2.72 -21.55 15.85
C ILE A 374 3.40 -21.73 14.48
N SER A 375 2.81 -22.53 13.59
CA SER A 375 3.36 -22.80 12.26
C SER A 375 3.44 -21.53 11.41
N GLY A 376 2.37 -20.71 11.38
CA GLY A 376 2.36 -19.47 10.64
C GLY A 376 3.32 -18.43 11.20
N LEU A 377 3.42 -18.27 12.53
CA LEU A 377 4.45 -17.42 13.15
C LEU A 377 5.85 -17.85 12.75
N SER A 378 6.13 -19.16 12.76
CA SER A 378 7.42 -19.72 12.34
C SER A 378 7.73 -19.40 10.87
N VAL A 379 6.73 -19.56 9.98
CA VAL A 379 6.86 -19.21 8.57
C VAL A 379 7.09 -17.71 8.41
N GLY A 380 6.35 -16.87 9.13
CA GLY A 380 6.55 -15.42 9.14
C GLY A 380 7.96 -15.03 9.54
N MET A 381 8.49 -15.60 10.63
CA MET A 381 9.84 -15.30 11.10
C MET A 381 10.92 -15.71 10.09
N VAL A 382 10.84 -16.90 9.51
CA VAL A 382 11.86 -17.34 8.54
C VAL A 382 11.76 -16.60 7.21
N SER A 383 10.57 -16.15 6.83
CA SER A 383 10.33 -15.43 5.57
C SER A 383 11.02 -14.07 5.52
N VAL A 384 11.38 -13.49 6.67
CA VAL A 384 12.10 -12.21 6.77
C VAL A 384 13.54 -12.30 6.28
N VAL A 385 14.18 -13.44 6.43
CA VAL A 385 15.64 -13.60 6.27
C VAL A 385 16.09 -13.23 4.86
N MET A 386 15.51 -13.86 3.84
CA MET A 386 15.95 -13.64 2.45
C MET A 386 15.64 -12.23 1.94
N PRO A 387 14.45 -11.64 2.15
CA PRO A 387 14.20 -10.25 1.77
C PRO A 387 15.17 -9.26 2.42
N ILE A 388 15.51 -9.43 3.69
CA ILE A 388 16.49 -8.57 4.37
C ILE A 388 17.88 -8.72 3.75
N LEU A 389 18.31 -9.93 3.40
CA LEU A 389 19.59 -10.13 2.70
C LEU A 389 19.59 -9.49 1.31
N VAL A 390 18.46 -9.53 0.60
CA VAL A 390 18.32 -8.82 -0.69
C VAL A 390 18.40 -7.30 -0.48
N ILE A 391 17.68 -6.74 0.51
CA ILE A 391 17.76 -5.31 0.85
C ILE A 391 19.20 -4.91 1.18
N ALA A 392 19.88 -5.68 2.02
CA ALA A 392 21.28 -5.44 2.37
C ALA A 392 22.20 -5.49 1.12
N GLY A 393 21.93 -6.43 0.21
CA GLY A 393 22.62 -6.52 -1.09
C GLY A 393 22.38 -5.28 -1.95
N ILE A 394 21.12 -4.80 -2.05
CA ILE A 394 20.79 -3.58 -2.79
C ILE A 394 21.55 -2.39 -2.20
N ILE A 395 21.52 -2.22 -0.89
CA ILE A 395 22.24 -1.14 -0.20
C ILE A 395 23.74 -1.19 -0.51
N GLY A 396 24.37 -2.36 -0.35
CA GLY A 396 25.80 -2.54 -0.57
C GLY A 396 26.22 -2.27 -2.01
N VAL A 397 25.49 -2.84 -2.98
CA VAL A 397 25.79 -2.69 -4.41
C VAL A 397 25.52 -1.24 -4.86
N SER A 398 24.39 -0.65 -4.48
CA SER A 398 24.05 0.72 -4.87
C SER A 398 25.02 1.74 -4.26
N THR A 399 25.43 1.53 -3.00
CA THR A 399 26.44 2.39 -2.35
C THR A 399 27.80 2.27 -3.02
N TYR A 400 28.20 1.07 -3.46
CA TYR A 400 29.44 0.86 -4.17
C TYR A 400 29.50 1.64 -5.51
N PHE A 401 28.40 1.65 -6.27
CA PHE A 401 28.36 2.32 -7.58
C PHE A 401 28.15 3.83 -7.46
N SER A 402 27.29 4.29 -6.55
CA SER A 402 26.76 5.67 -6.59
C SER A 402 26.65 6.32 -5.20
N GLY A 403 27.33 5.77 -4.20
CA GLY A 403 27.27 6.29 -2.83
C GLY A 403 25.86 6.27 -2.24
N LEU A 404 25.57 7.16 -1.30
CA LEU A 404 24.27 7.25 -0.64
C LEU A 404 23.13 7.63 -1.63
N TYR A 405 23.42 8.43 -2.65
CA TYR A 405 22.46 8.74 -3.71
C TYR A 405 22.02 7.46 -4.44
N GLY A 406 22.94 6.49 -4.61
CA GLY A 406 22.66 5.20 -5.21
C GLY A 406 21.54 4.43 -4.51
N VAL A 407 21.44 4.52 -3.19
CA VAL A 407 20.37 3.86 -2.42
C VAL A 407 19.02 4.51 -2.71
N GLY A 408 18.95 5.84 -2.73
CA GLY A 408 17.72 6.58 -3.06
C GLY A 408 17.26 6.27 -4.49
N ILE A 409 18.17 6.32 -5.46
CA ILE A 409 17.81 6.07 -6.86
C ILE A 409 17.48 4.59 -7.13
N ALA A 410 18.00 3.65 -6.32
CA ALA A 410 17.58 2.24 -6.34
C ALA A 410 16.15 2.08 -5.85
N ALA A 411 15.74 2.81 -4.80
CA ALA A 411 14.36 2.85 -4.34
C ALA A 411 13.41 3.41 -5.41
N VAL A 412 13.81 4.49 -6.10
CA VAL A 412 13.07 5.03 -7.25
C VAL A 412 12.99 4.00 -8.38
N GLY A 413 14.09 3.31 -8.71
CA GLY A 413 14.11 2.25 -9.70
C GLY A 413 13.18 1.09 -9.37
N MET A 414 13.10 0.71 -8.10
CA MET A 414 12.17 -0.30 -7.60
C MET A 414 10.71 0.16 -7.76
N LEU A 415 10.38 1.39 -7.40
CA LEU A 415 9.01 1.93 -7.42
C LEU A 415 8.58 2.54 -8.76
N SER A 416 9.45 2.62 -9.76
CA SER A 416 9.17 3.33 -11.01
C SER A 416 7.93 2.80 -11.75
N THR A 417 7.70 1.48 -11.75
CA THR A 417 6.55 0.85 -12.38
C THR A 417 5.36 0.68 -11.43
N VAL A 418 5.26 1.52 -10.42
CA VAL A 418 4.19 1.47 -9.40
C VAL A 418 2.78 1.51 -10.00
N GLY A 419 2.59 2.17 -11.15
CA GLY A 419 1.29 2.22 -11.82
C GLY A 419 0.73 0.86 -12.18
N ILE A 420 1.55 -0.07 -12.70
CA ILE A 420 1.11 -1.44 -13.02
C ILE A 420 1.13 -2.33 -11.78
N THR A 421 2.10 -2.19 -10.90
CA THR A 421 2.17 -3.00 -9.66
C THR A 421 0.95 -2.73 -8.80
N MET A 422 0.61 -1.46 -8.57
CA MET A 422 -0.59 -1.08 -7.83
C MET A 422 -1.89 -1.48 -8.54
N ALA A 423 -1.91 -1.48 -9.88
CA ALA A 423 -3.06 -1.96 -10.66
C ALA A 423 -3.34 -3.44 -10.37
N ILE A 424 -2.26 -4.22 -10.26
CA ILE A 424 -2.33 -5.66 -9.98
C ILE A 424 -2.68 -5.93 -8.51
N ASP A 425 -2.24 -5.09 -7.58
CA ASP A 425 -2.61 -5.22 -6.17
C ASP A 425 -4.08 -4.85 -5.94
N ALA A 426 -4.51 -3.72 -6.47
CA ALA A 426 -5.85 -3.19 -6.25
C ALA A 426 -6.97 -3.96 -7.01
N TYR A 427 -6.63 -4.82 -7.98
CA TYR A 427 -7.66 -5.64 -8.63
C TYR A 427 -8.20 -6.75 -7.72
N GLY A 428 -7.37 -7.27 -6.78
CA GLY A 428 -7.75 -8.32 -5.83
C GLY A 428 -8.99 -7.94 -5.02
N PRO A 429 -8.96 -6.85 -4.24
CA PRO A 429 -10.13 -6.38 -3.48
C PRO A 429 -11.36 -6.08 -4.35
N VAL A 430 -11.20 -5.70 -5.63
CA VAL A 430 -12.32 -5.54 -6.56
C VAL A 430 -12.94 -6.89 -6.90
N ALA A 431 -12.12 -7.94 -7.07
CA ALA A 431 -12.59 -9.29 -7.38
C ALA A 431 -13.27 -9.93 -6.16
N ASP A 432 -12.71 -9.74 -4.97
CA ASP A 432 -13.26 -10.21 -3.69
C ASP A 432 -14.63 -9.59 -3.43
N ASN A 433 -14.74 -8.27 -3.46
CA ASN A 433 -16.02 -7.58 -3.38
C ASN A 433 -17.04 -8.02 -4.44
N ALA A 434 -16.61 -8.36 -5.66
CA ALA A 434 -17.51 -8.90 -6.67
C ALA A 434 -18.04 -10.27 -6.26
N GLY A 435 -17.24 -11.10 -5.57
CA GLY A 435 -17.65 -12.36 -4.97
C GLY A 435 -18.70 -12.17 -3.88
N GLY A 436 -18.46 -11.24 -2.95
CA GLY A 436 -19.43 -10.89 -1.91
C GLY A 436 -20.75 -10.37 -2.49
N ILE A 437 -20.70 -9.52 -3.52
CA ILE A 437 -21.91 -9.05 -4.23
C ILE A 437 -22.64 -10.21 -4.90
N ALA A 438 -21.94 -11.15 -5.53
CA ALA A 438 -22.53 -12.31 -6.20
C ALA A 438 -23.27 -13.20 -5.18
N GLU A 439 -22.69 -13.47 -4.01
CA GLU A 439 -23.30 -14.25 -2.94
C GLU A 439 -24.52 -13.53 -2.36
N MET A 440 -24.35 -12.27 -1.90
CA MET A 440 -25.44 -11.47 -1.35
C MET A 440 -26.62 -11.31 -2.30
N SER A 441 -26.37 -11.22 -3.61
CA SER A 441 -27.44 -11.07 -4.62
C SER A 441 -28.11 -12.37 -4.96
N GLY A 442 -27.51 -13.53 -4.62
CA GLY A 442 -28.00 -14.86 -4.95
C GLY A 442 -27.76 -15.24 -6.41
N MET A 443 -26.63 -14.83 -6.98
CA MET A 443 -26.18 -15.28 -8.30
C MET A 443 -25.88 -16.79 -8.28
N LYS A 444 -25.73 -17.38 -9.47
CA LYS A 444 -25.41 -18.80 -9.58
C LYS A 444 -24.04 -19.13 -9.01
N SER A 445 -23.85 -20.38 -8.55
CA SER A 445 -22.57 -20.85 -7.98
C SER A 445 -21.38 -20.70 -8.94
N GLU A 446 -21.63 -20.84 -10.25
CA GLU A 446 -20.57 -20.67 -11.26
C GLU A 446 -20.00 -19.24 -11.28
N VAL A 447 -20.80 -18.23 -10.92
CA VAL A 447 -20.34 -16.84 -10.81
C VAL A 447 -19.39 -16.70 -9.62
N ARG A 448 -19.74 -17.31 -8.48
CA ARG A 448 -18.88 -17.33 -7.29
C ARG A 448 -17.57 -18.06 -7.57
N GLU A 449 -17.58 -19.20 -8.26
CA GLU A 449 -16.36 -19.92 -8.66
C GLU A 449 -15.42 -19.04 -9.51
N ILE A 450 -15.97 -18.21 -10.41
CA ILE A 450 -15.18 -17.27 -11.22
C ILE A 450 -14.56 -16.20 -10.34
N THR A 451 -15.34 -15.54 -9.48
CA THR A 451 -14.85 -14.45 -8.63
C THR A 451 -13.85 -14.94 -7.59
N ASP A 452 -14.08 -16.10 -6.96
CA ASP A 452 -13.15 -16.72 -6.02
C ASP A 452 -11.81 -17.07 -6.67
N SER A 453 -11.83 -17.55 -7.94
CA SER A 453 -10.60 -17.83 -8.68
C SER A 453 -9.80 -16.55 -9.00
N LEU A 454 -10.47 -15.43 -9.23
CA LEU A 454 -9.85 -14.12 -9.44
C LEU A 454 -9.33 -13.56 -8.13
N ASP A 455 -10.07 -13.68 -7.03
CA ASP A 455 -9.67 -13.26 -5.70
C ASP A 455 -8.42 -14.02 -5.21
N GLU A 456 -8.38 -15.34 -5.35
CA GLU A 456 -7.20 -16.13 -4.99
C GLU A 456 -5.93 -15.66 -5.71
N LEU A 457 -6.06 -15.36 -7.01
CA LEU A 457 -4.96 -14.80 -7.77
C LEU A 457 -4.60 -13.39 -7.27
N GLY A 458 -5.61 -12.59 -6.85
CA GLY A 458 -5.47 -11.30 -6.23
C GLY A 458 -4.65 -11.34 -4.94
N ASN A 459 -4.96 -12.28 -4.05
CA ASN A 459 -4.25 -12.46 -2.78
C ASN A 459 -2.77 -12.83 -2.99
N THR A 460 -2.48 -13.68 -3.97
CA THR A 460 -1.10 -14.03 -4.32
C THR A 460 -0.33 -12.82 -4.86
N THR A 461 -0.93 -12.03 -5.74
CA THR A 461 -0.29 -10.83 -6.31
C THR A 461 -0.17 -9.71 -5.28
N ALA A 462 -1.15 -9.53 -4.40
CA ALA A 462 -1.10 -8.56 -3.31
C ALA A 462 0.02 -8.87 -2.30
N ALA A 463 0.27 -10.15 -2.00
CA ALA A 463 1.39 -10.54 -1.15
C ALA A 463 2.74 -10.16 -1.76
N ILE A 464 2.90 -10.35 -3.08
CA ILE A 464 4.08 -9.91 -3.84
C ILE A 464 4.24 -8.40 -3.75
N GLY A 465 3.17 -7.63 -3.98
CA GLY A 465 3.13 -6.18 -3.92
C GLY A 465 3.48 -5.63 -2.54
N LYS A 466 2.96 -6.24 -1.47
CA LYS A 466 3.29 -5.86 -0.08
C LYS A 466 4.78 -6.07 0.23
N GLY A 467 5.36 -7.21 -0.14
CA GLY A 467 6.79 -7.48 0.04
C GLY A 467 7.68 -6.48 -0.69
N PHE A 468 7.32 -6.18 -1.93
CA PHE A 468 7.97 -5.16 -2.77
C PHE A 468 7.85 -3.75 -2.15
N ALA A 469 6.66 -3.33 -1.70
CA ALA A 469 6.43 -2.03 -1.08
C ALA A 469 7.25 -1.85 0.21
N ILE A 470 7.32 -2.87 1.07
CA ILE A 470 8.12 -2.85 2.30
C ILE A 470 9.60 -2.70 1.98
N GLY A 471 10.11 -3.44 0.99
CA GLY A 471 11.51 -3.32 0.56
C GLY A 471 11.85 -1.93 0.03
N ALA A 472 10.97 -1.36 -0.79
CA ALA A 472 11.13 -0.02 -1.35
C ALA A 472 11.09 1.07 -0.26
N ALA A 473 10.16 0.97 0.69
CA ALA A 473 10.07 1.90 1.81
C ALA A 473 11.29 1.82 2.73
N ALA A 474 11.84 0.62 2.95
CA ALA A 474 13.08 0.47 3.71
C ALA A 474 14.25 1.23 3.06
N LEU A 475 14.38 1.15 1.73
CA LEU A 475 15.39 1.88 0.98
C LEU A 475 15.13 3.39 0.97
N ALA A 476 13.87 3.80 0.80
CA ALA A 476 13.48 5.22 0.84
C ALA A 476 13.76 5.83 2.22
N ALA A 477 13.34 5.16 3.30
CA ALA A 477 13.60 5.60 4.67
C ALA A 477 15.11 5.70 4.95
N LEU A 478 15.92 4.72 4.51
CA LEU A 478 17.38 4.79 4.65
C LEU A 478 17.96 5.98 3.89
N ALA A 479 17.47 6.26 2.68
CA ALA A 479 17.92 7.42 1.91
C ALA A 479 17.53 8.75 2.60
N ILE A 480 16.32 8.83 3.19
CA ILE A 480 15.89 9.98 3.97
C ILE A 480 16.78 10.15 5.23
N ILE A 481 17.11 9.06 5.94
CA ILE A 481 18.02 9.08 7.09
C ILE A 481 19.41 9.55 6.65
N ALA A 482 19.89 9.10 5.50
CA ALA A 482 21.16 9.56 4.94
C ALA A 482 21.12 11.06 4.62
N ALA A 483 20.04 11.58 4.05
CA ALA A 483 19.83 13.02 3.84
C ALA A 483 19.82 13.78 5.18
N PHE A 484 19.13 13.27 6.19
CA PHE A 484 19.09 13.83 7.55
C PHE A 484 20.48 13.98 8.13
N THR A 485 21.33 12.94 8.07
CA THR A 485 22.70 12.99 8.59
C THR A 485 23.57 14.01 7.87
N GLN A 486 23.35 14.17 6.55
CA GLN A 486 24.07 15.18 5.76
C GLN A 486 23.64 16.62 6.10
N VAL A 487 22.34 16.86 6.29
CA VAL A 487 21.81 18.18 6.66
C VAL A 487 22.26 18.58 8.07
N THR A 488 22.12 17.68 9.04
CA THR A 488 22.50 17.92 10.45
C THR A 488 24.01 17.83 10.69
N LYS A 489 24.78 17.25 9.75
CA LYS A 489 26.21 16.99 9.87
C LYS A 489 26.57 16.11 11.07
N VAL A 490 25.67 15.23 11.49
CA VAL A 490 25.92 14.29 12.58
C VAL A 490 26.53 12.99 12.07
N GLU A 491 27.45 12.42 12.83
CA GLU A 491 28.00 11.09 12.60
C GLU A 491 27.35 10.11 13.57
N LEU A 492 26.73 9.06 13.03
CA LEU A 492 26.05 8.01 13.80
C LEU A 492 27.03 6.88 14.12
N LEU A 493 27.83 7.04 15.16
CA LEU A 493 28.79 6.04 15.62
C LEU A 493 28.13 5.12 16.65
N LEU A 494 28.12 3.82 16.41
CA LEU A 494 27.57 2.83 17.36
C LEU A 494 28.27 2.81 18.71
N SER A 495 29.49 3.35 18.80
CA SER A 495 30.22 3.52 20.05
C SER A 495 29.76 4.74 20.89
N ASP A 496 28.98 5.65 20.30
CA ASP A 496 28.41 6.78 21.02
C ASP A 496 27.14 6.34 21.79
N PRO A 497 27.14 6.45 23.15
CA PRO A 497 25.96 6.06 23.94
C PRO A 497 24.67 6.80 23.54
N ARG A 498 24.76 8.02 23.01
CA ARG A 498 23.61 8.81 22.56
C ARG A 498 22.91 8.14 21.38
N VAL A 499 23.70 7.63 20.42
CA VAL A 499 23.16 6.87 19.27
C VAL A 499 22.45 5.61 19.78
N LEU A 500 23.04 4.87 20.75
CA LEU A 500 22.42 3.67 21.32
C LEU A 500 21.13 3.98 22.08
N VAL A 501 21.09 5.07 22.85
CA VAL A 501 19.84 5.52 23.51
C VAL A 501 18.76 5.78 22.49
N GLY A 502 19.06 6.52 21.43
CA GLY A 502 18.14 6.73 20.31
C GLY A 502 17.69 5.40 19.70
N MET A 503 18.63 4.50 19.37
CA MET A 503 18.30 3.19 18.75
C MET A 503 17.37 2.33 19.60
N PHE A 504 17.57 2.28 20.92
CA PHE A 504 16.67 1.52 21.80
C PHE A 504 15.27 2.15 21.83
N ILE A 505 15.17 3.47 21.94
CA ILE A 505 13.87 4.17 21.89
C ILE A 505 13.20 3.88 20.54
N GLY A 506 13.91 4.10 19.44
CA GLY A 506 13.38 3.86 18.09
C GLY A 506 12.95 2.42 17.86
N GLY A 507 13.73 1.46 18.33
CA GLY A 507 13.42 0.03 18.22
C GLY A 507 12.15 -0.40 18.98
N THR A 508 11.72 0.34 20.01
CA THR A 508 10.47 0.04 20.75
C THR A 508 9.23 0.60 20.06
N ILE A 509 9.34 1.68 19.27
CA ILE A 509 8.18 2.34 18.65
C ILE A 509 7.39 1.40 17.75
N PRO A 510 7.98 0.59 16.85
CA PRO A 510 7.24 -0.36 16.03
C PRO A 510 6.40 -1.36 16.83
N PHE A 511 6.96 -1.89 17.93
CA PHE A 511 6.24 -2.81 18.80
C PHE A 511 5.07 -2.13 19.52
N LEU A 512 5.27 -0.90 19.99
CA LEU A 512 4.21 -0.11 20.63
C LEU A 512 3.07 0.16 19.66
N VAL A 513 3.36 0.66 18.46
CA VAL A 513 2.35 0.98 17.45
C VAL A 513 1.66 -0.30 16.96
N SER A 514 2.40 -1.38 16.75
CA SER A 514 1.83 -2.69 16.40
C SER A 514 0.86 -3.19 17.46
N SER A 515 1.23 -3.13 18.74
CA SER A 515 0.36 -3.51 19.84
C SER A 515 -0.91 -2.67 19.89
N ILE A 516 -0.81 -1.36 19.71
CA ILE A 516 -1.96 -0.45 19.72
C ILE A 516 -2.90 -0.74 18.56
N THR A 517 -2.37 -0.94 17.34
CA THR A 517 -3.19 -1.22 16.15
C THR A 517 -3.89 -2.58 16.23
N MET A 518 -3.19 -3.62 16.69
CA MET A 518 -3.80 -4.94 16.91
C MET A 518 -4.91 -4.90 17.96
N THR A 519 -4.66 -4.25 19.09
CA THR A 519 -5.70 -4.06 20.13
C THR A 519 -6.89 -3.27 19.60
N ALA A 520 -6.62 -2.25 18.77
CA ALA A 520 -7.67 -1.44 18.16
C ALA A 520 -8.58 -2.26 17.24
N VAL A 521 -8.02 -3.18 16.43
CA VAL A 521 -8.81 -4.12 15.61
C VAL A 521 -9.65 -5.03 16.50
N GLY A 522 -9.05 -5.63 17.53
CA GLY A 522 -9.77 -6.52 18.45
C GLY A 522 -10.94 -5.84 19.17
N ASP A 523 -10.72 -4.63 19.69
CA ASP A 523 -11.79 -3.85 20.35
C ASP A 523 -12.92 -3.49 19.39
N ALA A 524 -12.58 -3.06 18.17
CA ALA A 524 -13.56 -2.70 17.15
C ALA A 524 -14.34 -3.93 16.64
N ALA A 525 -13.64 -5.07 16.46
CA ALA A 525 -14.28 -6.35 16.13
C ALA A 525 -15.25 -6.80 17.22
N PHE A 526 -14.91 -6.59 18.49
CA PHE A 526 -15.81 -6.91 19.60
C PHE A 526 -17.12 -6.11 19.54
N GLU A 527 -17.05 -4.80 19.25
CA GLU A 527 -18.25 -3.96 19.08
C GLU A 527 -19.11 -4.46 17.90
N MET A 528 -18.49 -4.88 16.79
CA MET A 528 -19.17 -5.47 15.63
C MET A 528 -19.84 -6.80 15.97
N ILE A 529 -19.15 -7.70 16.66
CA ILE A 529 -19.65 -9.00 17.11
C ILE A 529 -20.92 -8.82 17.96
N GLU A 530 -20.87 -7.93 18.94
CA GLU A 530 -22.02 -7.67 19.81
C GLU A 530 -23.22 -7.11 19.03
N GLU A 531 -23.01 -6.24 18.05
CA GLU A 531 -24.08 -5.72 17.21
C GLU A 531 -24.68 -6.80 16.30
N ILE A 532 -23.85 -7.63 15.66
CA ILE A 532 -24.33 -8.72 14.79
C ILE A 532 -25.15 -9.72 15.64
N ARG A 533 -24.63 -10.11 16.81
CA ARG A 533 -25.35 -10.98 17.75
C ARG A 533 -26.68 -10.36 18.22
N ARG A 534 -26.69 -9.05 18.49
CA ARG A 534 -27.91 -8.33 18.86
C ARG A 534 -28.94 -8.42 17.73
N GLN A 535 -28.54 -8.16 16.50
CA GLN A 535 -29.46 -8.22 15.36
C GLN A 535 -30.01 -9.62 15.14
N PHE A 536 -29.21 -10.68 15.24
CA PHE A 536 -29.69 -12.06 15.14
C PHE A 536 -30.69 -12.44 16.23
N ARG A 537 -30.59 -11.86 17.44
CA ARG A 537 -31.52 -12.10 18.54
C ARG A 537 -32.80 -11.27 18.46
N GLU A 538 -32.67 -10.01 18.02
CA GLU A 538 -33.76 -9.00 18.17
C GLU A 538 -34.55 -8.78 16.90
N ILE A 539 -34.02 -9.11 15.72
CA ILE A 539 -34.75 -8.99 14.44
C ILE A 539 -35.40 -10.33 14.10
N PRO A 540 -36.73 -10.47 14.29
CA PRO A 540 -37.44 -11.72 14.08
C PRO A 540 -37.37 -12.14 12.62
N GLY A 541 -36.91 -13.36 12.34
CA GLY A 541 -36.84 -13.91 10.99
C GLY A 541 -35.57 -13.54 10.24
N LEU A 542 -34.58 -12.89 10.83
CA LEU A 542 -33.32 -12.52 10.17
C LEU A 542 -32.53 -13.79 9.78
N LEU A 543 -32.31 -14.72 10.72
CA LEU A 543 -31.61 -15.99 10.44
C LEU A 543 -32.36 -16.90 9.45
N GLU A 544 -33.69 -16.79 9.39
CA GLU A 544 -34.49 -17.51 8.40
C GLU A 544 -34.61 -16.80 7.04
N GLY A 545 -33.91 -15.66 6.87
CA GLY A 545 -33.94 -14.88 5.63
C GLY A 545 -35.29 -14.22 5.32
N LYS A 546 -36.11 -13.96 6.34
CA LYS A 546 -37.44 -13.33 6.20
C LYS A 546 -37.42 -11.83 6.52
N ALA A 547 -36.32 -11.34 7.07
CA ALA A 547 -36.12 -9.93 7.42
C ALA A 547 -34.74 -9.49 6.90
N ASP A 548 -34.62 -8.19 6.58
CA ASP A 548 -33.34 -7.59 6.16
C ASP A 548 -32.54 -7.15 7.40
N PRO A 549 -31.20 -7.30 7.38
CA PRO A 549 -30.32 -6.79 8.44
C PRO A 549 -30.17 -5.27 8.38
N ASP A 550 -29.87 -4.65 9.54
CA ASP A 550 -29.44 -3.24 9.62
C ASP A 550 -27.94 -3.13 9.36
N THR A 551 -27.54 -3.20 8.10
CA THR A 551 -26.13 -3.11 7.66
C THR A 551 -25.54 -1.72 7.92
N ALA A 552 -26.35 -0.65 7.89
CA ALA A 552 -25.90 0.71 8.10
C ALA A 552 -25.33 0.90 9.52
N LYS A 553 -25.90 0.21 10.50
CA LYS A 553 -25.43 0.25 11.88
C LYS A 553 -24.04 -0.36 12.04
N CYS A 554 -23.76 -1.45 11.35
CA CYS A 554 -22.44 -2.08 11.33
C CYS A 554 -21.39 -1.17 10.67
N VAL A 555 -21.72 -0.54 9.54
CA VAL A 555 -20.85 0.46 8.87
C VAL A 555 -20.55 1.64 9.81
N ASP A 556 -21.53 2.14 10.55
CA ASP A 556 -21.35 3.24 11.51
C ASP A 556 -20.41 2.85 12.67
N ILE A 557 -20.57 1.65 13.23
CA ILE A 557 -19.72 1.13 14.31
C ILE A 557 -18.29 1.01 13.83
N ALA A 558 -18.04 0.32 12.71
CA ALA A 558 -16.69 0.16 12.16
C ALA A 558 -16.03 1.51 11.85
N THR A 559 -16.78 2.47 11.25
CA THR A 559 -16.30 3.82 10.96
C THR A 559 -15.87 4.55 12.23
N ASN A 560 -16.72 4.60 13.23
CA ASN A 560 -16.47 5.34 14.47
C ASN A 560 -15.29 4.73 15.27
N ALA A 561 -15.22 3.39 15.33
CA ALA A 561 -14.13 2.69 16.01
C ALA A 561 -12.80 2.97 15.32
N ALA A 562 -12.71 2.81 14.00
CA ALA A 562 -11.51 3.05 13.22
C ALA A 562 -10.99 4.49 13.37
N LEU A 563 -11.88 5.48 13.22
CA LEU A 563 -11.51 6.90 13.27
C LEU A 563 -11.01 7.36 14.65
N LYS A 564 -11.52 6.78 15.74
CA LYS A 564 -11.02 7.07 17.10
C LYS A 564 -9.68 6.40 17.37
N LYS A 565 -9.52 5.15 16.94
CA LYS A 565 -8.37 4.32 17.27
C LYS A 565 -7.12 4.67 16.44
N MET A 566 -7.26 5.27 15.24
CA MET A 566 -6.12 5.68 14.41
C MET A 566 -5.37 6.90 14.95
N LEU A 567 -5.96 7.71 15.85
CA LEU A 567 -5.36 8.96 16.32
C LEU A 567 -4.08 8.73 17.12
N LEU A 568 -4.04 7.73 17.98
CA LEU A 568 -2.88 7.48 18.85
C LEU A 568 -1.66 6.97 18.08
N PRO A 569 -1.76 5.97 17.19
CA PRO A 569 -0.66 5.60 16.29
C PRO A 569 -0.14 6.78 15.47
N GLY A 570 -1.06 7.60 14.94
CA GLY A 570 -0.72 8.80 14.17
C GLY A 570 0.05 9.83 14.98
N ALA A 571 -0.38 10.09 16.20
CA ALA A 571 0.30 11.00 17.11
C ALA A 571 1.72 10.50 17.45
N ILE A 572 1.89 9.21 17.74
CA ILE A 572 3.22 8.62 18.01
C ILE A 572 4.14 8.79 16.82
N ALA A 573 3.70 8.50 15.61
CA ALA A 573 4.51 8.60 14.40
C ALA A 573 5.04 10.04 14.15
N ILE A 574 4.17 11.04 14.31
CA ILE A 574 4.50 12.44 14.02
C ILE A 574 5.27 13.08 15.18
N LEU A 575 4.86 12.82 16.43
CA LEU A 575 5.43 13.52 17.59
C LEU A 575 6.73 12.92 18.09
N SER A 576 6.99 11.61 17.90
CA SER A 576 8.22 11.00 18.42
C SER A 576 9.49 11.63 17.84
N PRO A 577 9.65 11.88 16.51
CA PRO A 577 10.84 12.55 16.01
C PRO A 577 10.96 14.00 16.52
N ILE A 578 9.84 14.70 16.68
CA ILE A 578 9.83 16.08 17.21
C ILE A 578 10.31 16.08 18.67
N VAL A 579 9.74 15.21 19.50
CA VAL A 579 10.08 15.13 20.94
C VAL A 579 11.54 14.70 21.13
N ILE A 580 12.01 13.73 20.37
CA ILE A 580 13.40 13.25 20.50
C ILE A 580 14.37 14.29 19.91
N GLY A 581 14.08 14.88 18.75
CA GLY A 581 14.96 15.86 18.12
C GLY A 581 15.17 17.10 18.98
N PHE A 582 14.09 17.72 19.45
CA PHE A 582 14.20 18.92 20.31
C PHE A 582 14.49 18.62 21.79
N GLY A 583 14.12 17.43 22.27
CA GLY A 583 14.32 17.06 23.68
C GLY A 583 15.68 16.45 24.00
N LEU A 584 16.22 15.62 23.10
CA LEU A 584 17.49 14.92 23.30
C LEU A 584 18.57 15.39 22.33
N GLY A 585 18.25 15.64 21.07
CA GLY A 585 19.15 16.16 20.06
C GLY A 585 19.17 15.36 18.75
N ALA A 586 19.91 15.89 17.77
CA ALA A 586 19.99 15.31 16.42
C ALA A 586 20.68 13.93 16.38
N ILE A 587 21.63 13.68 17.29
CA ILE A 587 22.35 12.39 17.35
C ILE A 587 21.41 11.27 17.83
N GLU A 588 20.67 11.53 18.91
CA GLU A 588 19.68 10.61 19.45
C GLU A 588 18.54 10.38 18.46
N LEU A 589 18.11 11.43 17.76
CA LEU A 589 17.11 11.31 16.69
C LEU A 589 17.60 10.42 15.55
N GLY A 590 18.84 10.60 15.09
CA GLY A 590 19.45 9.72 14.09
C GLY A 590 19.52 8.26 14.56
N GLY A 591 19.89 8.04 15.83
CA GLY A 591 19.84 6.73 16.46
C GLY A 591 18.42 6.14 16.50
N MET A 592 17.41 6.96 16.87
CA MET A 592 16.01 6.56 16.89
C MET A 592 15.54 6.09 15.50
N LEU A 593 15.87 6.83 14.46
CA LEU A 593 15.52 6.45 13.09
C LEU A 593 16.15 5.12 12.67
N ALA A 594 17.42 4.88 13.02
CA ALA A 594 18.10 3.62 12.72
C ALA A 594 17.45 2.42 13.44
N GLY A 595 17.11 2.58 14.73
CA GLY A 595 16.42 1.55 15.51
C GLY A 595 15.00 1.28 15.00
N ALA A 596 14.26 2.34 14.68
CA ALA A 596 12.92 2.25 14.13
C ALA A 596 12.90 1.61 12.74
N LEU A 597 13.86 1.96 11.86
CA LEU A 597 13.98 1.35 10.54
C LEU A 597 14.12 -0.17 10.63
N LEU A 598 15.04 -0.65 11.43
CA LEU A 598 15.26 -2.08 11.60
C LEU A 598 14.01 -2.77 12.18
N GLY A 599 13.43 -2.21 13.24
CA GLY A 599 12.24 -2.76 13.88
C GLY A 599 11.02 -2.79 12.94
N CYS A 600 10.75 -1.69 12.23
CA CYS A 600 9.64 -1.61 11.29
C CYS A 600 9.76 -2.62 10.15
N VAL A 601 10.93 -2.72 9.52
CA VAL A 601 11.11 -3.60 8.34
C VAL A 601 10.99 -5.06 8.74
N LEU A 602 11.59 -5.46 9.87
CA LEU A 602 11.51 -6.85 10.36
C LEU A 602 10.07 -7.23 10.73
N LEU A 603 9.35 -6.37 11.47
CA LEU A 603 7.96 -6.61 11.85
C LEU A 603 7.02 -6.57 10.64
N ALA A 604 7.17 -5.61 9.74
CA ALA A 604 6.34 -5.50 8.54
C ALA A 604 6.41 -6.78 7.69
N LEU A 605 7.63 -7.26 7.37
CA LEU A 605 7.83 -8.48 6.60
C LEU A 605 7.28 -9.71 7.33
N MET A 606 7.57 -9.86 8.62
CA MET A 606 7.08 -10.98 9.41
C MET A 606 5.56 -11.02 9.43
N MET A 607 4.90 -9.90 9.72
CA MET A 607 3.45 -9.82 9.85
C MET A 607 2.75 -9.99 8.50
N ALA A 608 3.22 -9.30 7.45
CA ALA A 608 2.61 -9.42 6.12
C ALA A 608 2.70 -10.86 5.59
N ASN A 609 3.86 -11.50 5.73
CA ASN A 609 4.07 -12.85 5.22
C ASN A 609 3.38 -13.92 6.09
N ALA A 610 3.38 -13.78 7.42
CA ALA A 610 2.65 -14.69 8.30
C ALA A 610 1.14 -14.64 7.99
N GLY A 611 0.56 -13.43 7.94
CA GLY A 611 -0.85 -13.24 7.67
C GLY A 611 -1.27 -13.77 6.29
N GLY A 612 -0.50 -13.45 5.23
CA GLY A 612 -0.75 -14.00 3.89
C GLY A 612 -0.61 -15.52 3.80
N ALA A 613 0.30 -16.11 4.57
CA ALA A 613 0.46 -17.55 4.60
C ALA A 613 -0.68 -18.27 5.33
N TRP A 614 -1.24 -17.68 6.40
CA TRP A 614 -2.42 -18.23 7.10
C TRP A 614 -3.66 -18.17 6.22
N ASP A 615 -3.92 -17.04 5.57
CA ASP A 615 -5.05 -16.87 4.65
C ASP A 615 -5.01 -17.91 3.51
N ASN A 616 -3.86 -18.02 2.84
CA ASN A 616 -3.70 -19.01 1.78
C ASN A 616 -3.72 -20.46 2.30
N ALA A 617 -3.37 -20.70 3.58
CA ALA A 617 -3.53 -22.03 4.18
C ALA A 617 -5.01 -22.38 4.41
N LYS A 618 -5.86 -21.43 4.80
CA LYS A 618 -7.32 -21.59 4.85
C LYS A 618 -7.87 -21.95 3.48
N LYS A 619 -7.56 -21.14 2.45
CA LYS A 619 -7.99 -21.39 1.06
C LYS A 619 -7.47 -22.72 0.52
N PHE A 620 -6.27 -23.16 0.91
CA PHE A 620 -5.71 -24.45 0.53
C PHE A 620 -6.52 -25.61 1.12
N VAL A 621 -6.99 -25.51 2.38
CA VAL A 621 -7.88 -26.50 3.00
C VAL A 621 -9.24 -26.49 2.29
N GLU A 622 -9.82 -25.33 2.02
CA GLU A 622 -11.13 -25.17 1.36
C GLU A 622 -11.21 -25.83 -0.02
N LYS A 623 -10.08 -25.95 -0.74
CA LYS A 623 -9.96 -26.69 -2.01
C LYS A 623 -10.02 -28.20 -1.88
N GLY A 624 -10.33 -28.72 -0.70
CA GLY A 624 -10.46 -30.17 -0.45
C GLY A 624 -9.20 -30.83 0.11
N ASN A 625 -8.12 -30.10 0.37
CA ASN A 625 -6.94 -30.66 1.03
C ASN A 625 -7.23 -30.87 2.54
N PHE A 626 -6.63 -31.91 3.14
CA PHE A 626 -6.75 -32.22 4.59
C PHE A 626 -8.21 -32.30 5.10
N GLY A 627 -9.13 -32.77 4.25
CA GLY A 627 -10.53 -32.99 4.58
C GLY A 627 -11.51 -31.92 4.04
N GLY A 628 -11.01 -30.77 3.64
CA GLY A 628 -11.81 -29.73 2.98
C GLY A 628 -12.64 -28.87 3.92
N LYS A 629 -13.54 -28.08 3.33
CA LYS A 629 -14.39 -27.10 4.01
C LYS A 629 -15.33 -27.77 5.04
N GLY A 630 -15.49 -27.17 6.22
CA GLY A 630 -16.37 -27.68 7.28
C GLY A 630 -15.76 -28.74 8.21
N THR A 631 -14.47 -29.07 8.03
CA THR A 631 -13.74 -29.99 8.93
C THR A 631 -13.11 -29.25 10.11
N GLU A 632 -12.64 -30.02 11.12
CA GLU A 632 -11.87 -29.45 12.25
C GLU A 632 -10.59 -28.74 11.76
N THR A 633 -9.92 -29.30 10.74
CA THR A 633 -8.75 -28.70 10.09
C THR A 633 -9.10 -27.35 9.46
N HIS A 634 -10.26 -27.26 8.79
CA HIS A 634 -10.75 -25.98 8.24
C HIS A 634 -11.00 -24.97 9.36
N SER A 635 -11.70 -25.37 10.43
CA SER A 635 -11.95 -24.48 11.57
C SER A 635 -10.66 -23.98 12.22
N ALA A 636 -9.64 -24.85 12.33
CA ALA A 636 -8.33 -24.46 12.84
C ALA A 636 -7.61 -23.46 11.89
N ALA A 637 -7.73 -23.65 10.58
CA ALA A 637 -7.17 -22.74 9.58
C ALA A 637 -7.86 -21.37 9.59
N VAL A 638 -9.19 -21.31 9.76
CA VAL A 638 -9.96 -20.07 9.94
C VAL A 638 -9.48 -19.28 11.16
N VAL A 639 -9.21 -19.95 12.29
CA VAL A 639 -8.63 -19.29 13.49
C VAL A 639 -7.27 -18.68 13.17
N GLY A 640 -6.42 -19.40 12.40
CA GLY A 640 -5.13 -18.89 11.96
C GLY A 640 -5.25 -17.64 11.09
N ASP A 641 -6.18 -17.64 10.13
CA ASP A 641 -6.47 -16.52 9.25
C ASP A 641 -6.97 -15.30 10.04
N THR A 642 -7.94 -15.49 10.95
CA THR A 642 -8.45 -14.44 11.84
C THR A 642 -7.33 -13.76 12.68
N VAL A 643 -6.30 -14.52 13.12
CA VAL A 643 -5.11 -13.95 13.77
C VAL A 643 -4.22 -13.23 12.76
N GLY A 644 -4.14 -13.75 11.54
CA GLY A 644 -3.33 -13.21 10.45
C GLY A 644 -3.84 -11.91 9.85
N ASP A 645 -5.15 -11.70 9.87
CA ASP A 645 -5.80 -10.52 9.27
C ASP A 645 -5.28 -9.19 9.83
N PRO A 646 -5.28 -8.94 11.16
CA PRO A 646 -4.66 -7.73 11.71
C PRO A 646 -3.17 -7.60 11.39
N PHE A 647 -2.46 -8.73 11.19
CA PHE A 647 -1.04 -8.74 10.85
C PHE A 647 -0.82 -8.25 9.42
N LYS A 648 -1.51 -8.86 8.44
CA LYS A 648 -1.24 -8.60 7.01
C LYS A 648 -1.81 -7.28 6.51
N ASP A 649 -2.93 -6.81 7.07
CA ASP A 649 -3.72 -5.71 6.50
C ASP A 649 -3.77 -4.45 7.38
N THR A 650 -3.40 -4.54 8.68
CA THR A 650 -3.38 -3.38 9.57
C THR A 650 -1.99 -3.10 10.12
N SER A 651 -1.48 -3.98 11.00
CA SER A 651 -0.27 -3.72 11.77
C SER A 651 0.99 -3.79 10.91
N GLY A 652 1.14 -4.80 10.07
CA GLY A 652 2.29 -4.95 9.18
C GLY A 652 2.47 -3.75 8.24
N PRO A 653 1.48 -3.39 7.42
CA PRO A 653 1.56 -2.20 6.57
C PRO A 653 1.71 -0.88 7.32
N ALA A 654 1.13 -0.76 8.54
CA ALA A 654 1.32 0.44 9.36
C ALA A 654 2.80 0.70 9.71
N MET A 655 3.63 -0.36 9.84
CA MET A 655 5.08 -0.22 10.09
C MET A 655 5.81 0.45 8.93
N ASN A 656 5.36 0.20 7.71
CA ASN A 656 5.91 0.78 6.50
C ASN A 656 5.77 2.31 6.49
N ILE A 657 4.57 2.78 6.76
CA ILE A 657 4.28 4.22 6.83
C ILE A 657 4.93 4.84 8.06
N LEU A 658 4.91 4.14 9.19
CA LEU A 658 5.48 4.62 10.45
C LEU A 658 6.94 5.08 10.27
N ILE A 659 7.77 4.25 9.63
CA ILE A 659 9.19 4.61 9.45
C ILE A 659 9.36 5.77 8.47
N ASN A 660 8.57 5.81 7.40
CA ASN A 660 8.64 6.88 6.42
C ASN A 660 8.19 8.22 7.01
N VAL A 661 7.07 8.24 7.78
CA VAL A 661 6.60 9.44 8.50
C VAL A 661 7.68 9.94 9.47
N MET A 662 8.24 9.05 10.30
CA MET A 662 9.28 9.45 11.24
C MET A 662 10.53 9.98 10.53
N ALA A 663 10.95 9.36 9.45
CA ALA A 663 12.11 9.78 8.68
C ALA A 663 11.89 11.15 8.01
N ILE A 664 10.75 11.34 7.32
CA ILE A 664 10.47 12.60 6.59
C ILE A 664 10.24 13.77 7.56
N VAL A 665 9.54 13.55 8.69
CA VAL A 665 9.39 14.58 9.73
C VAL A 665 10.75 14.96 10.30
N SER A 666 11.64 13.98 10.56
CA SER A 666 13.01 14.24 11.04
C SER A 666 13.82 15.05 10.04
N LEU A 667 13.70 14.74 8.74
CA LEU A 667 14.41 15.47 7.68
C LEU A 667 13.92 16.93 7.61
N VAL A 668 12.60 17.16 7.66
CA VAL A 668 12.03 18.52 7.61
C VAL A 668 12.44 19.36 8.81
N ILE A 669 12.54 18.78 10.02
CA ILE A 669 12.98 19.53 11.22
C ILE A 669 14.51 19.60 11.33
N ALA A 670 15.27 18.85 10.54
CA ALA A 670 16.74 18.80 10.61
C ALA A 670 17.43 20.17 10.59
N PRO A 671 17.01 21.18 9.78
CA PRO A 671 17.60 22.51 9.81
C PRO A 671 17.36 23.29 11.11
N LEU A 672 16.45 22.84 11.97
CA LEU A 672 16.10 23.47 13.24
C LEU A 672 16.85 22.85 14.44
N LEU A 673 17.52 21.71 14.24
CA LEU A 673 18.28 20.98 15.25
C LEU A 673 19.76 21.34 15.19
#